data_1644fffb9d5fdb35f860a2d13f35d9aa
#
_entry.id   1644fffb9d5fdb35f860a2d13f35d9aa
#
_cell.length_a   1.000
_cell.length_b   1.000
_cell.length_c   1.000
_cell.angle_alpha   90.00
_cell.angle_beta   90.00
_cell.angle_gamma   90.00
#
_symmetry.space_group_name_H-M   'P 1'
#
loop_
_entity.id
_entity.type
_entity.pdbx_description
1 polymer ?
#
loop_
_entity_poly.entity_id
_entity_poly.type
_entity_poly.pdbx_seq_one_letter_code
_entity_poly.pdbx_strand_id
1 'polypeptide(L)'
;MTPAAGIYILTAAADGKKKTVVLTVRAKNETDYVLYRSDFSGTDARGLRTIEEKSGGKVKYDTDGSLILDASSSQDAYARVLLPEYLDGFGDIKVEARMKLDSAVNSKRWASVMLRVQTAKNYPYMQLCLRYDASLANGTEIAERTVADKWNVTQKASASIKSSEFNTVAADASGSTLTYLLNGKTQLTEKNVLLPTGAVGFQANGCRLTVDEVKVTVGKISDSSVPGNINEIRTPDSNVILPPSSVVPVESADALAAILKDPPVAAILNVNNALDVTDGSGTKFATLDSALEALGGKVIAAFRPDGTATAKALSGYLSSHDLRDVFVISDSAEVLSAARAQWRHARGVFDFTSRTVGSLAELEALRAECNTADCRIMLLAPEATTRENVEYLRMRFMTVWTRAASSGDADLVSAIVSGVHGIITDDCAKLDKCLTAYFGAGTLTRVTGVTGHRGVPSLEHQNTVKSSLRAYELGATMIENDLHLSRDGVIMVMHNSTIDATTNGKGTVASMTRAELAKYLVKTNKNLAEGDPIPTLEDYIKALKDKDVVLQTELKSTDPNLIPAFIKLVKQYDYEDKVIVVSFSTAQLERIRKQMPGISAGLITSNTYSSANLKPSLAEILNSTQSIGTVFVPTYGKGSLDSTLIRELALRGVTVWTWTVNSEADFARYFVSGVSGITTDSTQFASKYTKYLTTDKTEYDLTAGEIPTVTAVTYERKTDDVTAKSEMTVIETTGDLTVAQDPATGAVTYTGTGSAKVIFSAEFNARGNKYRKVSELVTLTANAPDTGTAVEPATDPAPAKKGCSSSLSAVSVLAAVLLTGAVTAAVSKKRR
;
A
#
# COMPACT_ATOMS: atom_id res chain seq x y z
N MET A 1 36.56 -26.09 4.12
CA MET A 1 37.75 -25.19 3.99
C MET A 1 37.23 -23.81 3.68
N THR A 2 37.44 -22.83 4.53
CA THR A 2 37.18 -21.43 4.24
C THR A 2 38.17 -20.96 3.20
N PRO A 3 37.75 -20.44 2.03
CA PRO A 3 38.70 -19.97 1.02
C PRO A 3 39.53 -18.79 1.58
N ALA A 4 40.78 -18.68 1.14
CA ALA A 4 41.64 -17.55 1.52
C ALA A 4 41.07 -16.24 0.97
N ALA A 5 41.42 -15.10 1.60
CA ALA A 5 41.01 -13.79 1.08
C ALA A 5 41.56 -13.60 -0.36
N GLY A 6 40.73 -13.15 -1.27
CA GLY A 6 41.07 -12.98 -2.69
C GLY A 6 39.86 -12.88 -3.60
N ILE A 7 40.11 -12.58 -4.87
CA ILE A 7 39.08 -12.56 -5.92
C ILE A 7 39.14 -13.90 -6.66
N TYR A 8 38.01 -14.61 -6.71
CA TYR A 8 37.87 -15.88 -7.38
C TYR A 8 36.91 -15.72 -8.57
N ILE A 9 37.35 -16.04 -9.77
CA ILE A 9 36.55 -16.01 -10.97
C ILE A 9 36.03 -17.43 -11.20
N LEU A 10 34.73 -17.63 -10.96
CA LEU A 10 34.06 -18.89 -11.19
C LEU A 10 33.35 -18.84 -12.54
N THR A 11 33.74 -19.72 -13.46
CA THR A 11 33.07 -19.82 -14.77
C THR A 11 32.27 -21.12 -14.85
N ALA A 12 30.97 -21.02 -14.93
CA ALA A 12 30.10 -22.15 -15.26
C ALA A 12 29.86 -22.19 -16.79
N ALA A 13 29.99 -23.36 -17.39
CA ALA A 13 29.73 -23.58 -18.81
C ALA A 13 28.74 -24.75 -18.97
N ALA A 14 27.63 -24.51 -19.67
CA ALA A 14 26.66 -25.54 -20.07
C ALA A 14 26.07 -25.18 -21.44
N ASP A 15 25.88 -26.15 -22.32
CA ASP A 15 25.24 -26.00 -23.64
C ASP A 15 25.84 -24.88 -24.50
N GLY A 16 27.17 -24.76 -24.48
CA GLY A 16 27.87 -23.73 -25.24
C GLY A 16 27.79 -22.32 -24.69
N LYS A 17 27.03 -22.10 -23.59
CA LYS A 17 26.95 -20.83 -22.88
C LYS A 17 27.90 -20.82 -21.70
N LYS A 18 28.58 -19.70 -21.50
CA LYS A 18 29.45 -19.46 -20.34
C LYS A 18 28.88 -18.35 -19.52
N LYS A 19 28.79 -18.54 -18.19
CA LYS A 19 28.48 -17.49 -17.22
C LYS A 19 29.62 -17.41 -16.21
N THR A 20 30.17 -16.23 -16.04
CA THR A 20 31.25 -15.96 -15.11
C THR A 20 30.69 -15.24 -13.90
N VAL A 21 31.02 -15.73 -12.71
CA VAL A 21 30.69 -15.08 -11.42
C VAL A 21 32.01 -14.76 -10.74
N VAL A 22 32.14 -13.55 -10.26
CA VAL A 22 33.31 -13.14 -9.45
C VAL A 22 32.89 -13.25 -7.98
N LEU A 23 33.62 -14.10 -7.24
CA LEU A 23 33.47 -14.23 -5.80
C LEU A 23 34.66 -13.53 -5.13
N THR A 24 34.40 -12.52 -4.32
CA THR A 24 35.42 -11.87 -3.51
C THR A 24 35.35 -12.41 -2.08
N VAL A 25 36.39 -13.05 -1.62
CA VAL A 25 36.56 -13.49 -0.24
C VAL A 25 37.47 -12.50 0.46
N ARG A 26 37.00 -11.90 1.56
CA ARG A 26 37.75 -10.86 2.31
C ARG A 26 38.21 -11.37 3.68
N ALA A 27 39.32 -10.83 4.14
CA ALA A 27 39.68 -10.96 5.54
C ALA A 27 38.71 -10.11 6.40
N LYS A 28 38.34 -10.61 7.59
CA LYS A 28 37.29 -10.01 8.44
C LYS A 28 37.57 -8.53 8.84
N ASN A 29 38.81 -8.09 8.80
CA ASN A 29 39.23 -6.74 9.23
C ASN A 29 39.91 -5.92 8.12
N GLU A 30 39.76 -6.33 6.85
CA GLU A 30 40.40 -5.64 5.73
C GLU A 30 39.49 -4.44 5.31
N THR A 31 40.04 -3.23 5.48
CA THR A 31 39.50 -1.99 4.94
C THR A 31 40.35 -1.59 3.72
N ASP A 32 39.76 -0.89 2.75
CA ASP A 32 40.45 -0.35 1.57
C ASP A 32 40.93 -1.35 0.51
N TYR A 33 40.34 -2.55 0.44
CA TYR A 33 40.64 -3.49 -0.64
C TYR A 33 40.20 -2.91 -2.00
N VAL A 34 41.16 -2.85 -2.96
CA VAL A 34 40.89 -2.31 -4.31
C VAL A 34 40.15 -3.37 -5.15
N LEU A 35 38.90 -3.07 -5.49
CA LEU A 35 38.07 -3.90 -6.38
C LEU A 35 38.41 -3.65 -7.85
N TYR A 36 38.64 -2.39 -8.21
CA TYR A 36 38.94 -1.95 -9.56
C TYR A 36 39.79 -0.71 -9.54
N ARG A 37 40.76 -0.66 -10.45
CA ARG A 37 41.56 0.54 -10.72
C ARG A 37 41.87 0.56 -12.21
N SER A 38 41.76 1.72 -12.82
CA SER A 38 42.12 1.94 -14.20
C SER A 38 42.62 3.36 -14.41
N ASP A 39 43.68 3.52 -15.20
CA ASP A 39 44.08 4.77 -15.81
C ASP A 39 43.62 4.83 -17.29
N PHE A 40 42.77 3.86 -17.70
CA PHE A 40 42.25 3.67 -19.04
C PHE A 40 43.28 3.46 -20.14
N SER A 41 44.58 3.24 -19.79
CA SER A 41 45.63 2.94 -20.74
C SER A 41 45.55 1.51 -21.27
N GLY A 42 45.73 1.32 -22.56
CA GLY A 42 45.94 0.00 -23.18
C GLY A 42 44.70 -0.91 -23.09
N THR A 43 44.82 -2.09 -22.44
CA THR A 43 43.76 -3.12 -22.40
C THR A 43 42.76 -2.97 -21.26
N ASP A 44 42.89 -1.99 -20.41
CA ASP A 44 42.06 -1.80 -19.20
C ASP A 44 40.63 -1.34 -19.50
N ALA A 45 40.37 -0.90 -20.76
CA ALA A 45 38.99 -0.60 -21.22
C ALA A 45 38.10 -1.87 -21.37
N ARG A 46 38.66 -3.08 -21.16
CA ARG A 46 37.91 -4.33 -21.23
C ARG A 46 36.90 -4.43 -20.07
N GLY A 47 35.63 -4.67 -20.44
CA GLY A 47 34.53 -4.81 -19.49
C GLY A 47 33.77 -3.53 -19.20
N LEU A 48 34.17 -2.37 -19.75
CA LEU A 48 33.33 -1.18 -19.72
C LEU A 48 32.11 -1.36 -20.62
N ARG A 49 30.95 -0.91 -20.12
CA ARG A 49 29.64 -1.08 -20.79
C ARG A 49 29.08 0.27 -21.16
N THR A 50 29.14 0.67 -22.46
CA THR A 50 28.43 1.85 -22.93
C THR A 50 26.91 1.56 -22.90
N ILE A 51 26.17 2.33 -22.13
CA ILE A 51 24.72 2.13 -21.94
C ILE A 51 23.88 3.19 -22.65
N GLU A 52 24.46 4.35 -23.01
CA GLU A 52 23.76 5.38 -23.76
C GLU A 52 24.71 6.29 -24.55
N GLU A 53 24.39 6.48 -25.82
CA GLU A 53 24.94 7.52 -26.71
C GLU A 53 23.76 8.19 -27.40
N LYS A 54 23.33 9.36 -26.90
CA LYS A 54 22.12 10.05 -27.36
C LYS A 54 22.43 11.44 -27.90
N SER A 55 21.72 11.84 -28.96
CA SER A 55 21.79 13.20 -29.55
C SER A 55 23.21 13.62 -29.90
N GLY A 56 24.03 12.68 -30.40
CA GLY A 56 25.42 12.93 -30.78
C GLY A 56 26.46 12.72 -29.67
N GLY A 57 26.01 12.30 -28.46
CA GLY A 57 26.94 11.88 -27.40
C GLY A 57 27.74 10.66 -27.80
N LYS A 58 29.01 10.58 -27.38
CA LYS A 58 29.97 9.51 -27.69
C LYS A 58 30.81 9.13 -26.50
N VAL A 59 31.05 7.82 -26.31
CA VAL A 59 32.05 7.28 -25.39
C VAL A 59 33.31 6.91 -26.19
N LYS A 60 34.45 7.43 -25.83
CA LYS A 60 35.75 7.24 -26.54
C LYS A 60 36.86 7.00 -25.55
N TYR A 61 37.99 6.50 -26.07
CA TYR A 61 39.26 6.42 -25.37
C TYR A 61 40.27 7.28 -26.14
N ASP A 62 41.02 8.09 -25.44
CA ASP A 62 42.07 8.89 -26.03
C ASP A 62 43.38 8.10 -26.11
N THR A 63 44.25 8.55 -26.98
CA THR A 63 45.57 7.91 -27.19
C THR A 63 46.49 8.03 -25.98
N ASP A 64 46.24 8.99 -25.08
CA ASP A 64 46.95 9.20 -23.81
C ASP A 64 46.41 8.34 -22.65
N GLY A 65 45.42 7.49 -22.88
CA GLY A 65 44.85 6.62 -21.89
C GLY A 65 43.69 7.20 -21.09
N SER A 66 43.02 8.25 -21.54
CA SER A 66 41.83 8.79 -20.86
C SER A 66 40.52 8.22 -21.40
N LEU A 67 39.54 8.03 -20.50
CA LEU A 67 38.16 7.78 -20.86
C LEU A 67 37.46 9.10 -21.12
N ILE A 68 36.86 9.25 -22.31
CA ILE A 68 36.15 10.47 -22.74
C ILE A 68 34.67 10.20 -22.96
N LEU A 69 33.81 10.96 -22.29
CA LEU A 69 32.39 11.04 -22.58
C LEU A 69 32.11 12.39 -23.23
N ASP A 70 31.99 12.41 -24.56
CA ASP A 70 31.76 13.64 -25.33
C ASP A 70 30.27 13.82 -25.63
N ALA A 71 29.58 14.61 -24.83
CA ALA A 71 28.19 15.01 -25.01
C ALA A 71 28.07 16.51 -25.29
N SER A 72 29.13 17.15 -25.81
CA SER A 72 29.20 18.62 -26.04
C SER A 72 28.51 19.11 -27.33
N SER A 73 27.89 18.20 -28.10
CA SER A 73 27.21 18.54 -29.38
C SER A 73 25.92 19.35 -29.17
N SER A 74 25.18 19.13 -28.09
CA SER A 74 23.94 19.83 -27.75
C SER A 74 23.60 19.70 -26.26
N GLN A 75 22.66 20.51 -25.78
CA GLN A 75 22.19 20.39 -24.38
C GLN A 75 21.45 19.05 -24.08
N ASP A 76 20.94 18.39 -25.12
CA ASP A 76 20.21 17.14 -25.03
C ASP A 76 21.10 15.91 -25.30
N ALA A 77 22.40 16.15 -25.57
CA ALA A 77 23.35 15.08 -25.75
C ALA A 77 23.70 14.41 -24.43
N TYR A 78 23.76 13.07 -24.46
CA TYR A 78 24.17 12.23 -23.35
C TYR A 78 25.19 11.19 -23.78
N ALA A 79 26.15 10.93 -22.93
CA ALA A 79 27.04 9.77 -23.01
C ALA A 79 27.13 9.12 -21.63
N ARG A 80 26.92 7.79 -21.57
CA ARG A 80 26.93 7.02 -20.32
C ARG A 80 27.69 5.74 -20.47
N VAL A 81 28.50 5.40 -19.48
CA VAL A 81 29.28 4.17 -19.41
C VAL A 81 29.24 3.60 -18.00
N LEU A 82 29.11 2.29 -17.89
CA LEU A 82 29.28 1.57 -16.62
C LEU A 82 30.63 0.89 -16.56
N LEU A 83 31.18 0.77 -15.36
CA LEU A 83 32.35 -0.02 -15.04
C LEU A 83 32.03 -1.53 -15.18
N PRO A 84 33.01 -2.42 -15.05
CA PRO A 84 32.83 -3.87 -15.24
C PRO A 84 31.72 -4.46 -14.38
N GLU A 85 30.96 -5.41 -14.93
CA GLU A 85 29.73 -5.99 -14.36
C GLU A 85 29.92 -6.63 -12.98
N TYR A 86 31.11 -7.13 -12.68
CA TYR A 86 31.38 -7.72 -11.37
C TYR A 86 31.29 -6.72 -10.20
N LEU A 87 31.30 -5.42 -10.47
CA LEU A 87 31.11 -4.37 -9.46
C LEU A 87 29.63 -4.16 -9.09
N ASP A 88 28.69 -4.65 -9.88
CA ASP A 88 27.25 -4.38 -9.71
C ASP A 88 26.67 -4.95 -8.41
N GLY A 89 27.31 -5.95 -7.82
CA GLY A 89 26.90 -6.58 -6.56
C GLY A 89 27.32 -5.85 -5.28
N PHE A 90 28.16 -4.81 -5.39
CA PHE A 90 28.68 -4.13 -4.22
C PHE A 90 27.84 -2.90 -3.86
N GLY A 91 27.49 -2.76 -2.58
CA GLY A 91 26.75 -1.60 -2.05
C GLY A 91 27.63 -0.63 -1.27
N ASP A 92 28.47 -1.18 -0.38
CA ASP A 92 29.38 -0.40 0.46
C ASP A 92 30.73 -0.30 -0.23
N ILE A 93 30.90 0.79 -0.97
CA ILE A 93 32.10 1.04 -1.79
C ILE A 93 32.51 2.50 -1.71
N LYS A 94 33.79 2.75 -1.90
CA LYS A 94 34.30 4.08 -2.19
C LYS A 94 34.79 4.13 -3.64
N VAL A 95 34.29 5.09 -4.40
CA VAL A 95 34.69 5.38 -5.77
C VAL A 95 35.46 6.69 -5.76
N GLU A 96 36.66 6.70 -6.27
CA GLU A 96 37.48 7.90 -6.47
C GLU A 96 37.80 8.03 -7.96
N ALA A 97 37.43 9.14 -8.59
CA ALA A 97 37.67 9.40 -10.00
C ALA A 97 38.34 10.78 -10.15
N ARG A 98 39.42 10.80 -10.90
CA ARG A 98 40.07 12.04 -11.30
C ARG A 98 39.46 12.47 -12.64
N MET A 99 38.74 13.58 -12.64
CA MET A 99 37.94 13.99 -13.76
C MET A 99 37.95 15.49 -13.99
N LYS A 100 37.78 15.91 -15.26
CA LYS A 100 37.58 17.32 -15.69
C LYS A 100 36.52 17.44 -16.75
N LEU A 101 35.86 18.57 -16.80
CA LEU A 101 34.89 18.95 -17.84
C LEU A 101 35.63 19.88 -18.84
N ASP A 102 36.09 19.33 -19.97
CA ASP A 102 36.92 20.06 -20.94
C ASP A 102 36.14 21.21 -21.58
N SER A 103 34.87 21.01 -21.90
CA SER A 103 33.98 21.98 -22.51
C SER A 103 32.53 21.70 -22.18
N ALA A 104 31.65 22.67 -22.30
CA ALA A 104 30.22 22.54 -22.14
C ALA A 104 29.44 23.49 -23.03
N VAL A 105 28.24 23.13 -23.44
CA VAL A 105 27.31 23.97 -24.22
C VAL A 105 26.94 25.25 -23.45
N ASN A 106 26.86 25.17 -22.13
CA ASN A 106 26.68 26.32 -21.24
C ASN A 106 27.14 25.97 -19.80
N SER A 107 27.21 26.96 -18.93
CA SER A 107 27.70 26.84 -17.55
C SER A 107 26.93 25.85 -16.67
N LYS A 108 25.66 25.57 -16.99
CA LYS A 108 24.78 24.68 -16.22
C LYS A 108 24.93 23.19 -16.58
N ARG A 109 25.68 22.86 -17.67
CA ARG A 109 25.88 21.46 -18.08
C ARG A 109 26.77 20.72 -17.07
N TRP A 110 26.69 19.40 -17.07
CA TRP A 110 27.24 18.63 -15.96
C TRP A 110 27.73 17.23 -16.36
N ALA A 111 28.62 16.72 -15.57
CA ALA A 111 29.03 15.32 -15.57
C ALA A 111 28.85 14.73 -14.15
N SER A 112 28.80 13.43 -14.04
CA SER A 112 28.66 12.78 -12.72
C SER A 112 29.28 11.38 -12.63
N VAL A 113 29.64 11.00 -11.41
CA VAL A 113 29.80 9.62 -11.01
C VAL A 113 28.42 9.04 -10.72
N MET A 114 28.09 7.91 -11.33
CA MET A 114 26.85 7.15 -11.13
C MET A 114 27.09 6.01 -10.17
N LEU A 115 26.17 5.76 -9.25
CA LEU A 115 26.29 4.73 -8.21
C LEU A 115 24.98 3.96 -8.10
N ARG A 116 25.14 2.66 -7.77
CA ARG A 116 24.00 1.78 -7.52
C ARG A 116 22.97 1.78 -8.68
N VAL A 117 23.46 1.84 -9.92
CA VAL A 117 22.64 1.84 -11.13
C VAL A 117 21.96 0.48 -11.26
N GLN A 118 20.63 0.50 -11.39
CA GLN A 118 19.84 -0.70 -11.63
C GLN A 118 19.89 -1.04 -13.11
N THR A 119 20.59 -2.11 -13.48
CA THR A 119 20.95 -2.41 -14.87
C THR A 119 19.79 -2.86 -15.75
N ALA A 120 18.66 -3.30 -15.16
CA ALA A 120 17.51 -3.74 -15.93
C ALA A 120 16.93 -2.65 -16.86
N LYS A 121 17.01 -1.36 -16.45
CA LYS A 121 16.55 -0.21 -17.24
C LYS A 121 17.53 0.98 -17.19
N ASN A 122 18.75 0.80 -16.65
CA ASN A 122 19.73 1.86 -16.42
C ASN A 122 19.23 2.98 -15.49
N TYR A 123 18.18 2.73 -14.72
CA TYR A 123 17.66 3.51 -13.59
C TYR A 123 16.79 2.61 -12.70
N PRO A 124 16.52 2.94 -11.41
CA PRO A 124 17.01 4.12 -10.70
C PRO A 124 18.51 4.06 -10.40
N TYR A 125 19.11 5.19 -10.04
CA TYR A 125 20.49 5.29 -9.58
C TYR A 125 20.73 6.59 -8.82
N MET A 126 21.83 6.64 -8.05
CA MET A 126 22.34 7.86 -7.43
C MET A 126 23.43 8.48 -8.30
N GLN A 127 23.55 9.79 -8.29
CA GLN A 127 24.66 10.49 -8.93
C GLN A 127 25.30 11.55 -8.04
N LEU A 128 26.61 11.70 -8.18
CA LEU A 128 27.36 12.84 -7.70
C LEU A 128 27.66 13.75 -8.89
N CYS A 129 26.89 14.83 -8.99
CA CYS A 129 26.95 15.77 -10.12
C CYS A 129 28.00 16.85 -9.87
N LEU A 130 28.78 17.15 -10.89
CA LEU A 130 29.66 18.32 -10.98
C LEU A 130 29.26 19.13 -12.23
N ARG A 131 28.90 20.41 -12.03
CA ARG A 131 28.57 21.32 -13.14
C ARG A 131 29.83 21.97 -13.71
N TYR A 132 29.73 22.40 -14.96
CA TYR A 132 30.80 23.10 -15.64
C TYR A 132 31.19 24.40 -14.89
N ASP A 133 30.19 25.12 -14.38
CA ASP A 133 30.40 26.19 -13.41
C ASP A 133 30.03 25.70 -12.00
N ALA A 134 31.02 25.26 -11.27
CA ALA A 134 30.85 24.70 -9.90
C ALA A 134 30.48 25.81 -8.87
N SER A 135 30.60 27.10 -9.19
CA SER A 135 30.23 28.20 -8.29
C SER A 135 28.74 28.47 -8.19
N LEU A 136 27.93 27.89 -9.08
CA LEU A 136 26.48 27.97 -9.01
C LEU A 136 25.95 27.39 -7.69
N ALA A 137 24.79 27.87 -7.21
CA ALA A 137 24.17 27.38 -5.98
C ALA A 137 23.92 25.86 -5.97
N ASN A 138 23.91 25.26 -7.15
CA ASN A 138 23.83 23.82 -7.39
C ASN A 138 25.01 23.30 -8.24
N GLY A 139 26.16 23.88 -8.06
CA GLY A 139 27.39 23.51 -8.77
C GLY A 139 27.84 22.06 -8.51
N THR A 140 27.47 21.54 -7.33
CA THR A 140 27.57 20.14 -6.96
C THR A 140 26.21 19.65 -6.42
N GLU A 141 25.82 18.41 -6.77
CA GLU A 141 24.57 17.82 -6.32
C GLU A 141 24.75 16.33 -5.98
N ILE A 142 24.01 15.86 -4.98
CA ILE A 142 23.59 14.46 -4.90
C ILE A 142 22.16 14.43 -5.42
N ALA A 143 21.91 13.61 -6.43
CA ALA A 143 20.59 13.45 -7.00
C ALA A 143 20.31 11.98 -7.32
N GLU A 144 19.03 11.63 -7.22
CA GLU A 144 18.51 10.33 -7.63
C GLU A 144 17.87 10.44 -9.01
N ARG A 145 18.15 9.49 -9.89
CA ARG A 145 17.31 9.18 -11.04
C ARG A 145 16.30 8.15 -10.58
N THR A 146 15.04 8.53 -10.39
CA THR A 146 14.02 7.70 -9.75
C THR A 146 13.57 6.54 -10.64
N VAL A 147 12.81 5.59 -10.07
CA VAL A 147 12.17 4.50 -10.83
C VAL A 147 11.22 5.00 -11.93
N ALA A 148 10.71 6.22 -11.80
CA ALA A 148 9.87 6.91 -12.78
C ALA A 148 10.68 7.66 -13.87
N ASP A 149 11.99 7.45 -13.92
CA ASP A 149 12.91 8.13 -14.84
C ASP A 149 12.87 9.66 -14.71
N LYS A 150 12.75 10.18 -13.48
CA LYS A 150 12.76 11.62 -13.14
C LYS A 150 13.92 11.96 -12.22
N TRP A 151 14.34 13.23 -12.24
CA TRP A 151 15.35 13.74 -11.33
C TRP A 151 14.76 14.18 -9.99
N ASN A 152 15.38 13.73 -8.92
CA ASN A 152 15.15 14.17 -7.54
C ASN A 152 16.49 14.62 -6.95
N VAL A 153 16.69 15.94 -6.84
CA VAL A 153 17.91 16.52 -6.24
C VAL A 153 17.73 16.56 -4.73
N THR A 154 18.46 15.72 -4.00
CA THR A 154 18.33 15.60 -2.55
C THR A 154 19.25 16.55 -1.80
N GLN A 155 20.48 16.80 -2.33
CA GLN A 155 21.47 17.69 -1.74
C GLN A 155 22.12 18.54 -2.84
N LYS A 156 22.48 19.80 -2.54
CA LYS A 156 23.17 20.69 -3.46
C LYS A 156 24.02 21.73 -2.73
N ALA A 157 25.12 22.11 -3.34
CA ALA A 157 25.99 23.20 -2.87
C ALA A 157 26.77 23.85 -4.02
N SER A 158 27.35 25.01 -3.77
CA SER A 158 28.39 25.60 -4.61
C SER A 158 29.78 25.05 -4.22
N ALA A 159 30.71 25.09 -5.15
CA ALA A 159 32.11 24.73 -4.89
C ALA A 159 33.07 25.76 -5.52
N SER A 160 34.13 26.12 -4.79
CA SER A 160 35.15 27.06 -5.25
C SER A 160 36.29 26.36 -5.98
N ILE A 161 35.96 25.69 -7.09
CA ILE A 161 36.89 24.97 -7.96
C ILE A 161 36.65 25.36 -9.41
N LYS A 162 37.63 25.03 -10.28
CA LYS A 162 37.46 25.09 -11.74
C LYS A 162 37.23 23.69 -12.25
N SER A 163 35.99 23.38 -12.71
CA SER A 163 35.64 22.08 -13.25
C SER A 163 36.37 21.72 -14.54
N SER A 164 36.95 22.75 -15.24
CA SER A 164 37.79 22.57 -16.41
C SER A 164 39.24 22.14 -16.09
N GLU A 165 39.59 22.08 -14.83
CA GLU A 165 40.80 21.45 -14.31
C GLU A 165 40.48 20.07 -13.72
N PHE A 166 41.51 19.19 -13.61
CA PHE A 166 41.30 17.91 -12.98
C PHE A 166 40.98 18.06 -11.50
N ASN A 167 39.89 17.46 -11.08
CA ASN A 167 39.45 17.37 -9.69
C ASN A 167 39.20 15.91 -9.33
N THR A 168 39.46 15.54 -8.10
CA THR A 168 39.08 14.22 -7.56
C THR A 168 37.64 14.30 -7.03
N VAL A 169 36.75 13.62 -7.72
CA VAL A 169 35.35 13.38 -7.28
C VAL A 169 35.30 12.01 -6.65
N ALA A 170 34.89 11.94 -5.39
CA ALA A 170 34.76 10.66 -4.73
C ALA A 170 33.38 10.49 -4.10
N ALA A 171 32.91 9.26 -4.15
CA ALA A 171 31.70 8.78 -3.50
C ALA A 171 32.08 7.76 -2.43
N ASP A 172 31.66 7.98 -1.20
CA ASP A 172 31.75 7.00 -0.13
C ASP A 172 30.33 6.55 0.22
N ALA A 173 29.99 5.32 -0.18
CA ALA A 173 28.67 4.73 0.03
C ALA A 173 28.76 3.68 1.14
N SER A 174 27.98 3.87 2.20
CA SER A 174 27.89 2.94 3.34
C SER A 174 26.44 2.85 3.82
N GLY A 175 25.82 1.68 3.69
CA GLY A 175 24.39 1.47 3.97
C GLY A 175 23.52 2.47 3.20
N SER A 176 22.65 3.20 3.88
CA SER A 176 21.81 4.25 3.31
C SER A 176 22.49 5.63 3.21
N THR A 177 23.78 5.75 3.62
CA THR A 177 24.52 7.01 3.57
C THR A 177 25.41 7.08 2.33
N LEU A 178 25.33 8.21 1.61
CA LEU A 178 26.20 8.53 0.48
C LEU A 178 26.90 9.86 0.76
N THR A 179 28.22 9.84 0.84
CA THR A 179 29.04 11.04 1.03
C THR A 179 29.72 11.42 -0.28
N TYR A 180 29.53 12.64 -0.72
CA TYR A 180 30.23 13.26 -1.84
C TYR A 180 31.46 13.98 -1.31
N LEU A 181 32.63 13.53 -1.73
CA LEU A 181 33.90 14.22 -1.44
C LEU A 181 34.43 14.88 -2.72
N LEU A 182 34.86 16.11 -2.60
CA LEU A 182 35.52 16.86 -3.66
C LEU A 182 36.92 17.27 -3.22
N ASN A 183 37.95 16.81 -3.96
CA ASN A 183 39.36 17.02 -3.62
C ASN A 183 39.69 16.63 -2.16
N GLY A 184 39.15 15.48 -1.74
CA GLY A 184 39.34 14.89 -0.41
C GLY A 184 38.55 15.54 0.73
N LYS A 185 37.70 16.55 0.47
CA LYS A 185 36.87 17.21 1.49
C LYS A 185 35.40 16.82 1.28
N THR A 186 34.69 16.53 2.36
CA THR A 186 33.24 16.30 2.31
C THR A 186 32.52 17.52 1.78
N GLN A 187 31.82 17.36 0.68
CA GLN A 187 31.03 18.41 0.00
C GLN A 187 29.55 18.31 0.35
N LEU A 188 28.97 17.11 0.26
CA LEU A 188 27.57 16.82 0.54
C LEU A 188 27.43 15.45 1.21
N THR A 189 26.34 15.24 1.95
CA THR A 189 25.98 13.93 2.52
C THR A 189 24.48 13.72 2.41
N GLU A 190 24.08 12.55 1.88
CA GLU A 190 22.70 12.07 1.82
C GLU A 190 22.57 10.82 2.71
N LYS A 191 21.56 10.79 3.58
CA LYS A 191 21.37 9.70 4.56
C LYS A 191 20.21 8.74 4.24
N ASN A 192 19.43 9.03 3.20
CA ASN A 192 18.25 8.24 2.86
C ASN A 192 18.34 7.61 1.48
N VAL A 193 19.50 7.04 1.13
CA VAL A 193 19.67 6.34 -0.15
C VAL A 193 18.99 4.98 -0.07
N LEU A 194 17.98 4.76 -0.93
CA LEU A 194 17.15 3.55 -0.91
C LEU A 194 17.72 2.38 -1.71
N LEU A 195 18.68 2.64 -2.58
CA LEU A 195 19.30 1.63 -3.43
C LEU A 195 20.44 0.95 -2.66
N PRO A 196 20.37 -0.36 -2.37
CA PRO A 196 21.39 -1.04 -1.56
C PRO A 196 22.67 -1.36 -2.36
N THR A 197 22.53 -1.74 -3.62
CA THR A 197 23.62 -2.17 -4.53
C THR A 197 23.34 -1.72 -5.95
N GLY A 198 24.25 -1.89 -6.86
CA GLY A 198 24.09 -1.67 -8.29
C GLY A 198 25.36 -1.20 -8.96
N ALA A 199 25.31 -1.02 -10.28
CA ALA A 199 26.45 -0.67 -11.09
C ALA A 199 27.03 0.73 -10.75
N VAL A 200 28.30 0.89 -11.06
CA VAL A 200 29.06 2.15 -10.97
C VAL A 200 29.39 2.62 -12.37
N GLY A 201 29.40 3.94 -12.60
CA GLY A 201 29.75 4.45 -13.91
C GLY A 201 29.90 5.96 -13.98
N PHE A 202 29.98 6.47 -15.18
CA PHE A 202 30.09 7.89 -15.50
C PHE A 202 29.05 8.32 -16.49
N GLN A 203 28.66 9.58 -16.42
CA GLN A 203 27.82 10.21 -17.42
C GLN A 203 28.18 11.66 -17.67
N ALA A 204 27.90 12.12 -18.88
CA ALA A 204 28.01 13.52 -19.30
C ALA A 204 26.73 13.98 -19.98
N ASN A 205 26.31 15.21 -19.70
CA ASN A 205 25.17 15.86 -20.36
C ASN A 205 25.53 17.27 -20.81
N GLY A 206 25.48 17.51 -22.09
CA GLY A 206 25.81 18.80 -22.70
C GLY A 206 27.25 19.28 -22.44
N CYS A 207 28.15 18.38 -22.10
CA CYS A 207 29.57 18.66 -21.84
C CYS A 207 30.48 17.54 -22.31
N ARG A 208 31.79 17.82 -22.40
CA ARG A 208 32.83 16.80 -22.60
C ARG A 208 33.50 16.53 -21.26
N LEU A 209 33.40 15.30 -20.80
CA LEU A 209 34.04 14.78 -19.58
C LEU A 209 35.28 13.96 -19.97
N THR A 210 36.41 14.25 -19.34
CA THR A 210 37.62 13.40 -19.35
C THR A 210 37.81 12.79 -17.96
N VAL A 211 38.00 11.49 -17.90
CA VAL A 211 38.39 10.73 -16.70
C VAL A 211 39.72 10.04 -16.99
N ASP A 212 40.74 10.39 -16.23
CA ASP A 212 42.09 9.81 -16.43
C ASP A 212 42.47 8.75 -15.40
N GLU A 213 41.79 8.71 -14.27
CA GLU A 213 41.96 7.65 -13.28
C GLU A 213 40.64 7.37 -12.55
N VAL A 214 40.35 6.10 -12.29
CA VAL A 214 39.30 5.66 -11.39
C VAL A 214 39.82 4.57 -10.47
N LYS A 215 39.43 4.62 -9.21
CA LYS A 215 39.70 3.60 -8.19
C LYS A 215 38.40 3.28 -7.45
N VAL A 216 38.05 2.00 -7.39
CA VAL A 216 36.92 1.51 -6.58
C VAL A 216 37.51 0.62 -5.49
N THR A 217 37.23 1.00 -4.24
CA THR A 217 37.61 0.23 -3.06
C THR A 217 36.37 -0.24 -2.31
N VAL A 218 36.51 -1.34 -1.59
CA VAL A 218 35.44 -1.76 -0.68
C VAL A 218 35.41 -0.81 0.50
N GLY A 219 34.26 -0.31 0.84
CA GLY A 219 34.02 0.41 2.08
C GLY A 219 34.00 -0.52 3.29
N LYS A 220 33.90 0.05 4.47
CA LYS A 220 33.71 -0.71 5.71
C LYS A 220 32.44 -1.55 5.58
N ILE A 221 32.60 -2.88 5.62
CA ILE A 221 31.42 -3.75 5.73
C ILE A 221 30.79 -3.46 7.07
N SER A 222 29.49 -3.18 7.10
CA SER A 222 28.74 -3.26 8.35
C SER A 222 28.86 -4.72 8.84
N ASP A 223 29.21 -4.92 10.10
CA ASP A 223 29.32 -6.27 10.70
C ASP A 223 27.95 -6.98 10.78
N SER A 224 26.88 -6.35 10.29
CA SER A 224 25.55 -6.93 10.31
C SER A 224 25.38 -7.92 9.17
N SER A 225 25.20 -9.19 9.53
CA SER A 225 24.73 -10.27 8.65
C SER A 225 23.25 -10.11 8.25
N VAL A 226 22.64 -9.00 8.62
CA VAL A 226 21.22 -8.74 8.42
C VAL A 226 20.92 -8.55 6.93
N PRO A 227 19.98 -9.35 6.35
CA PRO A 227 19.61 -9.25 4.96
C PRO A 227 19.05 -7.88 4.61
N GLY A 228 19.31 -7.44 3.39
CA GLY A 228 19.01 -6.11 2.86
C GLY A 228 17.58 -5.60 3.03
N ASN A 229 17.32 -4.36 2.61
CA ASN A 229 16.21 -3.47 2.94
C ASN A 229 14.81 -3.96 2.52
N ILE A 230 14.70 -4.84 1.51
CA ILE A 230 13.41 -5.34 0.99
C ILE A 230 13.45 -6.85 0.89
N ASN A 231 12.55 -7.51 1.61
CA ASN A 231 12.45 -8.97 1.63
C ASN A 231 11.95 -9.51 0.29
N GLU A 232 12.42 -10.69 -0.07
CA GLU A 232 11.97 -11.48 -1.22
C GLU A 232 10.96 -12.53 -0.74
N ILE A 233 9.74 -12.11 -0.46
CA ILE A 233 8.71 -12.98 0.10
C ILE A 233 8.14 -13.94 -0.93
N ARG A 234 7.69 -15.12 -0.46
CA ARG A 234 6.93 -16.06 -1.28
C ARG A 234 5.56 -15.49 -1.62
N THR A 235 5.12 -15.67 -2.83
CA THR A 235 3.72 -15.48 -3.20
C THR A 235 2.97 -16.78 -2.93
N PRO A 236 1.90 -16.78 -2.12
CA PRO A 236 1.07 -17.95 -1.91
C PRO A 236 0.40 -18.41 -3.21
N ASP A 237 0.28 -19.72 -3.42
CA ASP A 237 -0.62 -20.27 -4.43
C ASP A 237 -2.05 -19.96 -4.03
N SER A 238 -2.82 -19.34 -4.91
CA SER A 238 -4.15 -18.85 -4.56
C SER A 238 -5.06 -18.67 -5.76
N ASN A 239 -6.29 -19.10 -5.63
CA ASN A 239 -7.41 -18.76 -6.51
C ASN A 239 -8.05 -17.40 -6.15
N VAL A 240 -7.75 -16.90 -4.95
CA VAL A 240 -8.17 -15.56 -4.48
C VAL A 240 -7.20 -14.52 -5.02
N ILE A 241 -7.73 -13.51 -5.69
CA ILE A 241 -6.96 -12.35 -6.15
C ILE A 241 -6.55 -11.52 -4.93
N LEU A 242 -5.26 -11.27 -4.77
CA LEU A 242 -4.64 -10.63 -3.61
C LEU A 242 -5.01 -11.36 -2.31
N PRO A 243 -4.48 -12.58 -2.08
CA PRO A 243 -4.75 -13.33 -0.86
C PRO A 243 -4.32 -12.55 0.38
N PRO A 244 -4.88 -12.83 1.56
CA PRO A 244 -4.37 -12.26 2.81
C PRO A 244 -2.95 -12.75 3.08
N SER A 245 -2.14 -11.91 3.74
CA SER A 245 -0.79 -12.28 4.17
C SER A 245 -0.87 -13.32 5.28
N SER A 246 -0.15 -14.43 5.13
CA SER A 246 0.05 -15.38 6.23
C SER A 246 1.04 -14.80 7.24
N VAL A 247 0.65 -14.75 8.52
CA VAL A 247 1.47 -14.23 9.61
C VAL A 247 1.55 -15.28 10.69
N VAL A 248 2.77 -15.74 11.02
CA VAL A 248 2.97 -16.89 11.92
C VAL A 248 3.73 -16.45 13.17
N PRO A 249 3.24 -16.75 14.39
CA PRO A 249 4.02 -16.58 15.61
C PRO A 249 5.19 -17.57 15.65
N VAL A 250 6.38 -17.12 16.06
CA VAL A 250 7.56 -17.96 16.26
C VAL A 250 7.87 -18.06 17.75
N GLU A 251 7.62 -19.22 18.32
CA GLU A 251 7.66 -19.44 19.78
C GLU A 251 8.81 -20.38 20.22
N SER A 252 9.70 -20.78 19.30
CA SER A 252 10.84 -21.64 19.62
C SER A 252 11.97 -21.58 18.59
N ALA A 253 13.17 -22.01 19.00
CA ALA A 253 14.32 -22.13 18.10
C ALA A 253 14.06 -23.13 16.95
N ASP A 254 13.34 -24.22 17.21
CA ASP A 254 13.01 -25.23 16.20
C ASP A 254 12.02 -24.66 15.15
N ALA A 255 11.01 -23.91 15.59
CA ALA A 255 10.08 -23.24 14.71
C ALA A 255 10.82 -22.20 13.83
N LEU A 256 11.74 -21.43 14.42
CA LEU A 256 12.55 -20.47 13.70
C LEU A 256 13.47 -21.14 12.67
N ALA A 257 14.14 -22.24 13.04
CA ALA A 257 15.00 -22.99 12.13
C ALA A 257 14.24 -23.67 10.97
N ALA A 258 12.96 -23.97 11.19
CA ALA A 258 12.08 -24.58 10.18
C ALA A 258 11.37 -23.57 9.28
N ILE A 259 11.41 -22.27 9.59
CA ILE A 259 10.54 -21.24 8.97
C ILE A 259 10.64 -21.16 7.44
N LEU A 260 11.81 -21.45 6.88
CA LEU A 260 12.04 -21.43 5.43
C LEU A 260 11.63 -22.72 4.71
N LYS A 261 11.15 -23.76 5.41
CA LYS A 261 10.59 -24.97 4.77
C LYS A 261 9.26 -24.66 4.09
N ASP A 262 8.44 -23.86 4.75
CA ASP A 262 7.18 -23.35 4.23
C ASP A 262 7.03 -21.88 4.69
N PRO A 263 7.68 -20.93 3.98
CA PRO A 263 7.85 -19.58 4.48
C PRO A 263 6.51 -18.82 4.46
N PRO A 264 6.04 -18.29 5.63
CA PRO A 264 4.92 -17.36 5.67
C PRO A 264 5.34 -16.01 5.06
N VAL A 265 4.37 -15.12 4.83
CA VAL A 265 4.67 -13.74 4.41
C VAL A 265 5.39 -13.00 5.54
N ALA A 266 4.94 -13.16 6.78
CA ALA A 266 5.58 -12.53 7.94
C ALA A 266 5.64 -13.48 9.14
N ALA A 267 6.64 -13.25 10.00
CA ALA A 267 6.86 -13.99 11.25
C ALA A 267 6.84 -13.03 12.44
N ILE A 268 6.01 -13.33 13.45
CA ILE A 268 5.96 -12.57 14.70
C ILE A 268 7.10 -13.04 15.61
N LEU A 269 7.93 -12.08 16.02
CA LEU A 269 9.05 -12.27 16.95
C LEU A 269 8.79 -11.43 18.20
N ASN A 270 8.55 -12.07 19.35
CA ASN A 270 8.49 -11.38 20.63
C ASN A 270 9.90 -10.93 21.01
N VAL A 271 10.08 -9.68 21.41
CA VAL A 271 11.41 -9.10 21.67
C VAL A 271 11.43 -8.46 23.05
N ASN A 272 12.47 -8.78 23.84
CA ASN A 272 12.72 -8.19 25.16
C ASN A 272 13.70 -7.00 25.10
N ASN A 273 13.92 -6.35 26.25
CA ASN A 273 14.77 -5.14 26.33
C ASN A 273 16.28 -5.37 26.01
N ALA A 274 16.74 -6.63 26.03
CA ALA A 274 18.09 -7.01 25.58
C ALA A 274 18.17 -7.26 24.07
N LEU A 275 17.07 -7.05 23.32
CA LEU A 275 16.88 -7.43 21.92
C LEU A 275 17.06 -8.94 21.69
N ASP A 276 16.68 -9.73 22.66
CA ASP A 276 16.56 -11.18 22.51
C ASP A 276 15.15 -11.54 22.01
N VAL A 277 15.08 -12.58 21.19
CA VAL A 277 13.80 -13.16 20.75
C VAL A 277 13.36 -14.19 21.77
N THR A 278 12.11 -14.06 22.23
CA THR A 278 11.55 -14.86 23.32
C THR A 278 10.28 -15.60 22.88
N ASP A 279 9.97 -16.67 23.57
CA ASP A 279 8.65 -17.30 23.51
C ASP A 279 7.57 -16.48 24.24
N GLY A 280 6.32 -16.96 24.24
CA GLY A 280 5.19 -16.32 24.93
C GLY A 280 5.34 -16.24 26.46
N SER A 281 6.28 -17.01 27.07
CA SER A 281 6.60 -16.94 28.51
C SER A 281 7.72 -15.94 28.83
N GLY A 282 8.36 -15.35 27.80
CA GLY A 282 9.50 -14.46 27.93
C GLY A 282 10.84 -15.18 27.97
N THR A 283 10.88 -16.51 27.73
CA THR A 283 12.12 -17.28 27.70
C THR A 283 12.85 -17.07 26.38
N LYS A 284 14.12 -16.61 26.46
CA LYS A 284 14.95 -16.42 25.27
C LYS A 284 15.25 -17.73 24.55
N PHE A 285 15.11 -17.73 23.22
CA PHE A 285 15.57 -18.83 22.36
C PHE A 285 16.48 -18.39 21.19
N ALA A 286 16.56 -17.10 20.88
CA ALA A 286 17.45 -16.57 19.84
C ALA A 286 17.91 -15.13 20.20
N THR A 287 18.94 -14.64 19.50
CA THR A 287 19.23 -13.20 19.41
C THR A 287 18.48 -12.60 18.23
N LEU A 288 18.28 -11.28 18.21
CA LEU A 288 17.63 -10.61 17.09
C LEU A 288 18.38 -10.84 15.76
N ASP A 289 19.73 -10.76 15.79
CA ASP A 289 20.57 -11.00 14.60
C ASP A 289 20.40 -12.42 14.07
N SER A 290 20.47 -13.45 14.95
CA SER A 290 20.30 -14.84 14.53
C SER A 290 18.89 -15.13 14.01
N ALA A 291 17.87 -14.48 14.58
CA ALA A 291 16.48 -14.62 14.10
C ALA A 291 16.32 -14.01 12.69
N LEU A 292 16.84 -12.82 12.45
CA LEU A 292 16.83 -12.18 11.14
C LEU A 292 17.62 -12.96 10.08
N GLU A 293 18.76 -13.53 10.48
CA GLU A 293 19.53 -14.43 9.62
C GLU A 293 18.72 -15.68 9.24
N ALA A 294 18.02 -16.30 10.21
CA ALA A 294 17.15 -17.44 9.96
C ALA A 294 15.97 -17.13 9.02
N LEU A 295 15.40 -15.91 9.10
CA LEU A 295 14.37 -15.45 8.15
C LEU A 295 14.93 -15.23 6.73
N GLY A 296 16.25 -15.08 6.56
CA GLY A 296 16.99 -15.11 5.29
C GLY A 296 16.55 -14.07 4.26
N GLY A 297 15.90 -12.96 4.68
CA GLY A 297 15.31 -11.99 3.77
C GLY A 297 14.16 -12.55 2.89
N LYS A 298 13.56 -13.68 3.30
CA LYS A 298 12.44 -14.36 2.61
C LYS A 298 11.11 -14.21 3.36
N VAL A 299 11.17 -13.83 4.63
CA VAL A 299 10.03 -13.65 5.53
C VAL A 299 10.16 -12.28 6.18
N ILE A 300 9.08 -11.51 6.21
CA ILE A 300 9.06 -10.18 6.83
C ILE A 300 9.04 -10.35 8.36
N ALA A 301 9.98 -9.75 9.08
CA ALA A 301 9.94 -9.72 10.54
C ALA A 301 8.80 -8.82 11.04
N ALA A 302 7.98 -9.33 11.95
CA ALA A 302 6.94 -8.61 12.65
C ALA A 302 7.29 -8.60 14.16
N PHE A 303 7.90 -7.55 14.64
CA PHE A 303 8.39 -7.46 16.01
C PHE A 303 7.27 -7.11 16.99
N ARG A 304 7.24 -7.83 18.12
CA ARG A 304 6.36 -7.54 19.25
C ARG A 304 7.24 -7.22 20.47
N PRO A 305 7.58 -5.95 20.70
CA PRO A 305 8.36 -5.54 21.87
C PRO A 305 7.52 -5.65 23.15
N ASP A 306 8.14 -6.10 24.25
CA ASP A 306 7.50 -6.30 25.56
C ASP A 306 7.19 -5.00 26.30
N GLY A 307 7.65 -3.85 25.80
CA GLY A 307 7.36 -2.55 26.38
C GLY A 307 8.07 -1.38 25.69
N THR A 308 7.86 -0.18 26.21
CA THR A 308 8.37 1.07 25.64
C THR A 308 9.91 1.14 25.60
N ALA A 309 10.60 0.59 26.61
CA ALA A 309 12.06 0.56 26.63
C ALA A 309 12.62 -0.31 25.49
N THR A 310 12.07 -1.51 25.32
CA THR A 310 12.40 -2.42 24.23
C THR A 310 12.09 -1.81 22.87
N ALA A 311 10.94 -1.15 22.76
CA ALA A 311 10.53 -0.47 21.53
C ALA A 311 11.52 0.63 21.10
N LYS A 312 12.07 1.40 22.05
CA LYS A 312 13.14 2.39 21.80
C LYS A 312 14.44 1.74 21.36
N ALA A 313 14.87 0.66 22.05
CA ALA A 313 16.07 -0.08 21.65
C ALA A 313 15.90 -0.67 20.25
N LEU A 314 14.75 -1.28 19.96
CA LEU A 314 14.41 -1.80 18.64
C LEU A 314 14.43 -0.72 17.55
N SER A 315 13.88 0.48 17.83
CA SER A 315 13.91 1.61 16.89
C SER A 315 15.34 2.02 16.51
N GLY A 316 16.24 2.06 17.49
CA GLY A 316 17.66 2.31 17.27
C GLY A 316 18.32 1.21 16.44
N TYR A 317 18.03 -0.05 16.74
CA TYR A 317 18.51 -1.21 15.98
C TYR A 317 18.06 -1.17 14.52
N LEU A 318 16.74 -0.99 14.27
CA LEU A 318 16.16 -0.90 12.93
C LEU A 318 16.79 0.23 12.11
N SER A 319 17.02 1.39 12.75
CA SER A 319 17.68 2.55 12.13
C SER A 319 19.14 2.28 11.78
N SER A 320 19.90 1.65 12.69
CA SER A 320 21.33 1.36 12.47
C SER A 320 21.57 0.30 11.39
N HIS A 321 20.61 -0.59 11.16
CA HIS A 321 20.65 -1.67 10.17
C HIS A 321 19.85 -1.38 8.90
N ASP A 322 19.23 -0.19 8.78
CA ASP A 322 18.39 0.24 7.64
C ASP A 322 17.26 -0.77 7.31
N LEU A 323 16.63 -1.35 8.33
CA LEU A 323 15.57 -2.35 8.15
C LEU A 323 14.22 -1.68 7.92
N ARG A 324 13.78 -1.58 6.66
CA ARG A 324 12.57 -0.86 6.25
C ARG A 324 11.36 -1.76 6.06
N ASP A 325 11.57 -2.98 5.58
CA ASP A 325 10.49 -3.92 5.28
C ASP A 325 10.17 -4.82 6.48
N VAL A 326 9.67 -4.19 7.55
CA VAL A 326 9.34 -4.83 8.82
C VAL A 326 8.00 -4.32 9.37
N PHE A 327 7.39 -5.09 10.26
CA PHE A 327 6.24 -4.67 11.07
C PHE A 327 6.63 -4.53 12.55
N VAL A 328 5.88 -3.71 13.27
CA VAL A 328 5.89 -3.66 14.73
C VAL A 328 4.46 -3.77 15.22
N ILE A 329 4.19 -4.73 16.08
CA ILE A 329 2.86 -5.06 16.62
C ILE A 329 2.83 -4.71 18.11
N SER A 330 1.82 -3.96 18.54
CA SER A 330 1.52 -3.71 19.96
C SER A 330 0.07 -3.28 20.14
N ASP A 331 -0.47 -3.53 21.33
CA ASP A 331 -1.75 -3.02 21.83
C ASP A 331 -1.63 -1.64 22.53
N SER A 332 -0.42 -1.07 22.53
CA SER A 332 -0.10 0.23 23.13
C SER A 332 0.37 1.25 22.09
N ALA A 333 -0.33 2.39 21.99
CA ALA A 333 0.07 3.52 21.17
C ALA A 333 1.45 4.06 21.55
N GLU A 334 1.82 4.02 22.85
CA GLU A 334 3.12 4.50 23.35
C GLU A 334 4.26 3.60 22.86
N VAL A 335 4.07 2.28 22.87
CA VAL A 335 5.03 1.29 22.38
C VAL A 335 5.23 1.47 20.88
N LEU A 336 4.14 1.58 20.11
CA LEU A 336 4.20 1.80 18.65
C LEU A 336 4.91 3.11 18.29
N SER A 337 4.61 4.19 19.02
CA SER A 337 5.28 5.49 18.85
C SER A 337 6.77 5.41 19.18
N ALA A 338 7.13 4.72 20.27
CA ALA A 338 8.52 4.52 20.68
C ALA A 338 9.31 3.69 19.66
N ALA A 339 8.73 2.62 19.13
CA ALA A 339 9.35 1.77 18.11
C ALA A 339 9.63 2.51 16.79
N ARG A 340 8.88 3.57 16.50
CA ARG A 340 9.00 4.35 15.28
C ARG A 340 9.70 5.70 15.48
N ALA A 341 10.07 6.05 16.71
CA ALA A 341 10.63 7.36 17.04
C ALA A 341 11.93 7.69 16.28
N GLN A 342 12.83 6.73 16.11
CA GLN A 342 14.08 6.88 15.34
C GLN A 342 13.99 6.29 13.94
N TRP A 343 13.00 5.41 13.67
CA TRP A 343 12.84 4.69 12.41
C TRP A 343 11.37 4.61 11.96
N ARG A 344 10.87 5.68 11.36
CA ARG A 344 9.46 5.79 10.93
C ARG A 344 9.07 4.85 9.79
N HIS A 345 10.03 4.14 9.18
CA HIS A 345 9.78 3.23 8.07
C HIS A 345 9.15 1.89 8.50
N ALA A 346 9.30 1.48 9.76
CA ALA A 346 8.62 0.31 10.29
C ALA A 346 7.09 0.50 10.24
N ARG A 347 6.38 -0.51 9.72
CA ARG A 347 4.90 -0.48 9.64
C ARG A 347 4.30 -0.86 10.99
N GLY A 348 3.54 0.06 11.58
CA GLY A 348 2.83 -0.21 12.83
C GLY A 348 1.55 -1.03 12.59
N VAL A 349 1.38 -2.08 13.39
CA VAL A 349 0.16 -2.89 13.51
C VAL A 349 -0.39 -2.66 14.91
N PHE A 350 -1.56 -2.02 15.01
CA PHE A 350 -2.19 -1.80 16.31
C PHE A 350 -3.08 -2.99 16.65
N ASP A 351 -2.75 -3.67 17.75
CA ASP A 351 -3.44 -4.88 18.20
C ASP A 351 -4.64 -4.50 19.08
N PHE A 352 -5.84 -4.63 18.53
CA PHE A 352 -7.12 -4.39 19.20
C PHE A 352 -7.85 -5.69 19.55
N THR A 353 -7.19 -6.84 19.51
CA THR A 353 -7.85 -8.15 19.73
C THR A 353 -8.47 -8.30 21.13
N SER A 354 -8.02 -7.51 22.09
CA SER A 354 -8.60 -7.47 23.44
C SER A 354 -9.81 -6.51 23.58
N ARG A 355 -10.14 -5.76 22.50
CA ARG A 355 -11.24 -4.77 22.48
C ARG A 355 -12.48 -5.36 21.85
N THR A 356 -13.62 -5.17 22.46
CA THR A 356 -14.93 -5.50 21.89
C THR A 356 -15.36 -4.43 20.92
N VAL A 357 -15.96 -4.83 19.79
CA VAL A 357 -16.55 -3.95 18.78
C VAL A 357 -18.03 -4.38 18.62
N GLY A 358 -18.91 -3.69 19.32
CA GLY A 358 -20.36 -3.92 19.28
C GLY A 358 -21.13 -2.82 18.53
N SER A 359 -20.44 -1.76 18.10
CA SER A 359 -21.05 -0.64 17.39
C SER A 359 -20.11 0.01 16.39
N LEU A 360 -20.69 0.71 15.41
CA LEU A 360 -19.92 1.51 14.45
C LEU A 360 -19.10 2.60 15.15
N ALA A 361 -19.64 3.26 16.17
CA ALA A 361 -18.94 4.31 16.92
C ALA A 361 -17.68 3.79 17.63
N GLU A 362 -17.69 2.56 18.14
CA GLU A 362 -16.49 1.93 18.70
C GLU A 362 -15.45 1.67 17.62
N LEU A 363 -15.86 1.18 16.44
CA LEU A 363 -14.98 0.96 15.31
C LEU A 363 -14.35 2.27 14.80
N GLU A 364 -15.11 3.36 14.76
CA GLU A 364 -14.66 4.72 14.47
C GLU A 364 -13.58 5.17 15.45
N ALA A 365 -13.81 4.96 16.74
CA ALA A 365 -12.86 5.30 17.79
C ALA A 365 -11.55 4.52 17.66
N LEU A 366 -11.60 3.21 17.41
CA LEU A 366 -10.40 2.38 17.20
C LEU A 366 -9.63 2.82 15.95
N ARG A 367 -10.32 3.16 14.87
CA ARG A 367 -9.70 3.71 13.66
C ARG A 367 -8.97 5.02 13.96
N ALA A 368 -9.60 5.94 14.67
CA ALA A 368 -9.00 7.22 15.04
C ALA A 368 -7.78 7.03 15.97
N GLU A 369 -7.85 6.09 16.91
CA GLU A 369 -6.73 5.72 17.80
C GLU A 369 -5.56 5.14 16.98
N CYS A 370 -5.82 4.21 16.07
CA CYS A 370 -4.81 3.64 15.17
C CYS A 370 -4.12 4.72 14.32
N ASN A 371 -4.88 5.63 13.74
CA ASN A 371 -4.36 6.77 13.00
C ASN A 371 -3.49 7.70 13.87
N THR A 372 -3.91 7.96 15.12
CA THR A 372 -3.19 8.80 16.08
C THR A 372 -1.85 8.17 16.48
N ALA A 373 -1.80 6.84 16.59
CA ALA A 373 -0.55 6.09 16.78
C ALA A 373 0.32 6.00 15.51
N ASP A 374 -0.05 6.70 14.45
CA ASP A 374 0.63 6.70 13.15
C ASP A 374 0.67 5.32 12.48
N CYS A 375 -0.31 4.45 12.78
CA CYS A 375 -0.46 3.11 12.22
C CYS A 375 -1.54 3.08 11.13
N ARG A 376 -1.40 2.12 10.19
CA ARG A 376 -2.37 1.89 9.11
C ARG A 376 -2.98 0.51 9.16
N ILE A 377 -2.45 -0.39 9.98
CA ILE A 377 -2.89 -1.78 10.09
C ILE A 377 -3.56 -1.95 11.46
N MET A 378 -4.82 -2.35 11.42
CA MET A 378 -5.60 -2.70 12.61
C MET A 378 -5.69 -4.22 12.70
N LEU A 379 -5.21 -4.80 13.79
CA LEU A 379 -5.39 -6.21 14.10
C LEU A 379 -6.63 -6.33 15.02
N LEU A 380 -7.69 -6.95 14.50
CA LEU A 380 -8.96 -7.09 15.18
C LEU A 380 -9.22 -8.55 15.59
N ALA A 381 -10.03 -8.73 16.63
CA ALA A 381 -10.56 -10.04 17.00
C ALA A 381 -11.44 -10.64 15.87
N PRO A 382 -11.53 -11.99 15.75
CA PRO A 382 -12.32 -12.63 14.68
C PRO A 382 -13.77 -12.12 14.62
N GLU A 383 -14.41 -11.94 15.76
CA GLU A 383 -15.79 -11.49 15.90
C GLU A 383 -16.01 -10.07 15.38
N ALA A 384 -14.98 -9.23 15.42
CA ALA A 384 -15.00 -7.87 14.91
C ALA A 384 -14.67 -7.77 13.41
N THR A 385 -14.20 -8.85 12.77
CA THR A 385 -13.80 -8.87 11.36
C THR A 385 -14.93 -9.35 10.44
N THR A 386 -16.14 -8.84 10.64
CA THR A 386 -17.23 -9.01 9.66
C THR A 386 -16.85 -8.32 8.35
N ARG A 387 -17.41 -8.78 7.24
CA ARG A 387 -17.21 -8.13 5.91
C ARG A 387 -17.56 -6.64 5.97
N GLU A 388 -18.65 -6.28 6.66
CA GLU A 388 -19.10 -4.90 6.79
C GLU A 388 -18.04 -4.03 7.50
N ASN A 389 -17.54 -4.47 8.66
CA ASN A 389 -16.52 -3.76 9.41
C ASN A 389 -15.20 -3.63 8.63
N VAL A 390 -14.79 -4.71 7.95
CA VAL A 390 -13.58 -4.69 7.11
C VAL A 390 -13.75 -3.73 5.94
N GLU A 391 -14.89 -3.74 5.25
CA GLU A 391 -15.16 -2.82 4.14
C GLU A 391 -15.22 -1.36 4.62
N TYR A 392 -15.89 -1.10 5.74
CA TYR A 392 -15.95 0.21 6.38
C TYR A 392 -14.55 0.79 6.63
N LEU A 393 -13.66 0.01 7.25
CA LEU A 393 -12.28 0.42 7.54
C LEU A 393 -11.45 0.61 6.27
N ARG A 394 -11.60 -0.28 5.29
CA ARG A 394 -10.89 -0.20 4.02
C ARG A 394 -11.24 1.06 3.24
N MET A 395 -12.54 1.43 3.18
CA MET A 395 -12.97 2.66 2.53
C MET A 395 -12.47 3.92 3.26
N ARG A 396 -11.88 3.77 4.46
CA ARG A 396 -11.23 4.82 5.23
C ARG A 396 -9.71 4.68 5.30
N PHE A 397 -9.14 4.03 4.27
CA PHE A 397 -7.70 3.86 4.09
C PHE A 397 -7.00 3.03 5.18
N MET A 398 -7.73 2.13 5.85
CA MET A 398 -7.16 1.20 6.80
C MET A 398 -6.91 -0.17 6.17
N THR A 399 -5.90 -0.83 6.67
CA THR A 399 -5.59 -2.24 6.40
C THR A 399 -6.03 -3.05 7.62
N VAL A 400 -6.73 -4.16 7.40
CA VAL A 400 -7.27 -4.98 8.50
C VAL A 400 -6.58 -6.33 8.52
N TRP A 401 -6.07 -6.72 9.68
CA TRP A 401 -5.60 -8.06 9.99
C TRP A 401 -6.53 -8.69 11.02
N THR A 402 -6.52 -10.02 11.09
CA THR A 402 -7.19 -10.78 12.15
C THR A 402 -6.32 -11.95 12.59
N ARG A 403 -6.61 -12.51 13.77
CA ARG A 403 -6.16 -13.85 14.14
C ARG A 403 -7.27 -14.83 13.74
N ALA A 404 -6.94 -15.94 13.08
CA ALA A 404 -7.91 -17.00 12.88
C ALA A 404 -8.37 -17.55 14.24
N ALA A 405 -9.67 -17.81 14.42
CA ALA A 405 -10.22 -18.32 15.68
C ALA A 405 -9.62 -19.68 16.06
N SER A 406 -9.35 -20.50 15.03
CA SER A 406 -8.57 -21.73 15.13
C SER A 406 -7.87 -22.01 13.79
N SER A 407 -7.08 -23.09 13.73
CA SER A 407 -6.54 -23.61 12.46
C SER A 407 -7.54 -24.50 11.71
N GLY A 408 -8.84 -24.47 12.05
CA GLY A 408 -9.92 -25.16 11.33
C GLY A 408 -10.17 -24.53 9.96
N ASP A 409 -10.54 -25.34 8.96
CA ASP A 409 -10.80 -24.84 7.60
C ASP A 409 -11.89 -23.77 7.60
N ALA A 410 -12.95 -23.97 8.38
CA ALA A 410 -14.06 -23.02 8.47
C ALA A 410 -13.64 -21.65 9.04
N ASP A 411 -12.79 -21.62 10.05
CA ASP A 411 -12.30 -20.38 10.66
C ASP A 411 -11.34 -19.63 9.72
N LEU A 412 -10.47 -20.37 9.02
CA LEU A 412 -9.60 -19.80 7.98
C LEU A 412 -10.41 -19.25 6.80
N VAL A 413 -11.43 -19.99 6.32
CA VAL A 413 -12.30 -19.54 5.24
C VAL A 413 -13.12 -18.32 5.67
N SER A 414 -13.65 -18.31 6.91
CA SER A 414 -14.36 -17.15 7.47
C SER A 414 -13.48 -15.89 7.46
N ALA A 415 -12.23 -16.00 7.90
CA ALA A 415 -11.28 -14.91 7.84
C ALA A 415 -10.97 -14.46 6.40
N ILE A 416 -10.85 -15.40 5.44
CA ILE A 416 -10.59 -15.06 4.01
C ILE A 416 -11.78 -14.31 3.41
N VAL A 417 -13.02 -14.79 3.60
CA VAL A 417 -14.22 -14.19 2.99
C VAL A 417 -14.62 -12.86 3.60
N SER A 418 -14.18 -12.57 4.83
CA SER A 418 -14.35 -11.24 5.44
C SER A 418 -13.58 -10.13 4.72
N GLY A 419 -12.55 -10.51 3.90
CA GLY A 419 -11.77 -9.57 3.10
C GLY A 419 -10.60 -8.92 3.83
N VAL A 420 -10.13 -9.47 4.94
CA VAL A 420 -8.94 -9.00 5.66
C VAL A 420 -7.68 -9.08 4.81
N HIS A 421 -6.66 -8.29 5.15
CA HIS A 421 -5.40 -8.23 4.41
C HIS A 421 -4.32 -9.15 4.98
N GLY A 422 -4.46 -9.58 6.22
CA GLY A 422 -3.53 -10.50 6.87
C GLY A 422 -4.25 -11.38 7.88
N ILE A 423 -3.79 -12.62 8.00
CA ILE A 423 -4.33 -13.62 8.93
C ILE A 423 -3.16 -14.15 9.78
N ILE A 424 -3.25 -13.96 11.09
CA ILE A 424 -2.37 -14.62 12.03
C ILE A 424 -2.87 -16.04 12.24
N THR A 425 -2.03 -17.02 11.94
CA THR A 425 -2.34 -18.45 12.04
C THR A 425 -1.09 -19.22 12.46
N ASP A 426 -1.26 -20.36 13.10
CA ASP A 426 -0.17 -21.26 13.46
C ASP A 426 0.20 -22.23 12.32
N ASP A 427 -0.61 -22.28 11.25
CA ASP A 427 -0.43 -23.17 10.09
C ASP A 427 -0.65 -22.40 8.77
N CYS A 428 0.45 -21.87 8.20
CA CYS A 428 0.40 -21.16 6.93
C CYS A 428 0.16 -22.09 5.73
N ALA A 429 0.62 -23.34 5.78
CA ALA A 429 0.40 -24.31 4.70
C ALA A 429 -1.10 -24.65 4.57
N LYS A 430 -1.79 -24.74 5.69
CA LYS A 430 -3.23 -24.96 5.70
C LYS A 430 -4.00 -23.76 5.17
N LEU A 431 -3.57 -22.53 5.53
CA LEU A 431 -4.15 -21.32 4.95
C LEU A 431 -4.00 -21.30 3.42
N ASP A 432 -2.81 -21.60 2.89
CA ASP A 432 -2.56 -21.68 1.44
C ASP A 432 -3.42 -22.77 0.77
N LYS A 433 -3.58 -23.93 1.43
CA LYS A 433 -4.49 -24.97 0.95
C LYS A 433 -5.94 -24.49 0.89
N CYS A 434 -6.43 -23.74 1.87
CA CYS A 434 -7.78 -23.16 1.83
C CYS A 434 -7.95 -22.21 0.65
N LEU A 435 -6.93 -21.38 0.34
CA LEU A 435 -6.97 -20.44 -0.80
C LEU A 435 -7.10 -21.09 -2.17
N THR A 436 -6.73 -22.35 -2.30
CA THR A 436 -6.83 -23.13 -3.55
C THR A 436 -8.00 -24.11 -3.56
N ALA A 437 -8.33 -24.73 -2.42
CA ALA A 437 -9.31 -25.80 -2.34
C ALA A 437 -10.76 -25.31 -2.35
N TYR A 438 -11.04 -24.17 -1.71
CA TYR A 438 -12.41 -23.70 -1.50
C TYR A 438 -12.85 -22.54 -2.39
N PHE A 439 -11.93 -21.97 -3.15
CA PHE A 439 -12.20 -20.82 -4.01
C PHE A 439 -11.95 -21.14 -5.49
N GLY A 440 -12.83 -20.66 -6.37
CA GLY A 440 -12.60 -20.69 -7.80
C GLY A 440 -11.59 -19.61 -8.25
N ALA A 441 -10.88 -19.88 -9.35
CA ALA A 441 -9.91 -18.93 -9.90
C ALA A 441 -10.54 -17.55 -10.17
N GLY A 442 -9.84 -16.49 -9.82
CA GLY A 442 -10.30 -15.11 -10.00
C GLY A 442 -11.27 -14.62 -8.92
N THR A 443 -11.31 -15.28 -7.74
CA THR A 443 -12.16 -14.83 -6.62
C THR A 443 -11.67 -13.52 -6.03
N LEU A 444 -12.56 -12.54 -5.96
CA LEU A 444 -12.37 -11.24 -5.29
C LEU A 444 -13.14 -11.22 -3.97
N THR A 445 -12.48 -11.40 -2.86
CA THR A 445 -13.08 -11.34 -1.52
C THR A 445 -13.27 -9.90 -1.03
N ARG A 446 -12.50 -8.95 -1.56
CA ARG A 446 -12.56 -7.54 -1.20
C ARG A 446 -13.38 -6.75 -2.22
N VAL A 447 -14.04 -5.70 -1.75
CA VAL A 447 -14.70 -4.71 -2.60
C VAL A 447 -13.65 -3.73 -3.15
N THR A 448 -13.61 -3.52 -4.45
CA THR A 448 -12.81 -2.44 -5.04
C THR A 448 -13.51 -1.10 -4.81
N GLY A 449 -12.85 -0.14 -4.16
CA GLY A 449 -13.36 1.21 -4.02
C GLY A 449 -13.51 1.90 -5.38
N VAL A 450 -14.60 2.62 -5.58
CA VAL A 450 -14.83 3.43 -6.79
C VAL A 450 -14.92 4.88 -6.36
N THR A 451 -13.92 5.67 -6.73
CA THR A 451 -13.87 7.10 -6.39
C THR A 451 -14.28 7.93 -7.59
N GLY A 452 -15.34 8.71 -7.45
CA GLY A 452 -15.74 9.70 -8.44
C GLY A 452 -14.79 10.91 -8.41
N HIS A 453 -13.88 11.02 -9.38
CA HIS A 453 -12.90 12.11 -9.52
C HIS A 453 -13.63 13.43 -9.80
N ARG A 454 -13.69 14.32 -8.82
CA ARG A 454 -14.50 15.56 -8.89
C ARG A 454 -15.98 15.29 -9.15
N GLY A 455 -16.49 14.14 -8.67
CA GLY A 455 -17.80 13.61 -8.99
C GLY A 455 -17.82 12.67 -10.20
N VAL A 456 -18.57 13.00 -11.25
CA VAL A 456 -18.64 12.27 -12.53
C VAL A 456 -18.55 13.21 -13.73
N PRO A 457 -17.36 13.79 -14.01
CA PRO A 457 -17.19 14.81 -15.06
C PRO A 457 -17.55 14.36 -16.47
N SER A 458 -17.60 13.07 -16.73
CA SER A 458 -18.07 12.53 -18.01
C SER A 458 -19.56 12.80 -18.28
N LEU A 459 -20.35 13.05 -17.23
CA LEU A 459 -21.80 13.28 -17.32
C LEU A 459 -22.22 14.66 -16.80
N GLU A 460 -21.53 15.20 -15.80
CA GLU A 460 -21.88 16.45 -15.11
C GLU A 460 -20.70 17.44 -15.11
N HIS A 461 -20.85 18.64 -14.59
CA HIS A 461 -19.74 19.55 -14.38
C HIS A 461 -18.88 19.11 -13.19
N GLN A 462 -17.56 19.06 -13.37
CA GLN A 462 -16.62 18.64 -12.32
C GLN A 462 -16.70 19.54 -11.08
N ASN A 463 -16.40 18.96 -9.90
CA ASN A 463 -16.33 19.68 -8.63
C ASN A 463 -17.66 20.43 -8.31
N THR A 464 -18.82 19.83 -8.61
CA THR A 464 -20.13 20.34 -8.26
C THR A 464 -20.87 19.36 -7.37
N VAL A 465 -21.80 19.86 -6.55
CA VAL A 465 -22.65 19.01 -5.71
C VAL A 465 -23.47 18.04 -6.57
N LYS A 466 -23.98 18.53 -7.70
CA LYS A 466 -24.76 17.73 -8.66
C LYS A 466 -23.95 16.56 -9.21
N SER A 467 -22.70 16.81 -9.62
CA SER A 467 -21.76 15.78 -10.09
C SER A 467 -21.49 14.72 -9.02
N SER A 468 -21.33 15.15 -7.77
CA SER A 468 -21.07 14.25 -6.65
C SER A 468 -22.26 13.36 -6.30
N LEU A 469 -23.48 13.93 -6.27
CA LEU A 469 -24.70 13.18 -6.06
C LEU A 469 -24.93 12.16 -7.20
N ARG A 470 -24.68 12.58 -8.45
CA ARG A 470 -24.78 11.68 -9.60
C ARG A 470 -23.76 10.54 -9.55
N ALA A 471 -22.51 10.83 -9.14
CA ALA A 471 -21.51 9.78 -8.94
C ALA A 471 -21.93 8.78 -7.86
N TYR A 472 -22.49 9.26 -6.74
CA TYR A 472 -23.04 8.40 -5.69
C TYR A 472 -24.17 7.49 -6.22
N GLU A 473 -25.12 8.02 -7.00
CA GLU A 473 -26.18 7.24 -7.61
C GLU A 473 -25.65 6.14 -8.53
N LEU A 474 -24.58 6.42 -9.27
CA LEU A 474 -23.89 5.48 -10.16
C LEU A 474 -22.98 4.50 -9.43
N GLY A 475 -22.95 4.52 -8.10
CA GLY A 475 -22.28 3.51 -7.29
C GLY A 475 -20.91 3.90 -6.77
N ALA A 476 -20.51 5.16 -6.82
CA ALA A 476 -19.30 5.60 -6.15
C ALA A 476 -19.34 5.27 -4.65
N THR A 477 -18.25 4.72 -4.14
CA THR A 477 -18.02 4.48 -2.72
C THR A 477 -17.30 5.66 -2.06
N MET A 478 -16.64 6.46 -2.89
CA MET A 478 -15.97 7.71 -2.49
C MET A 478 -16.23 8.79 -3.53
N ILE A 479 -16.21 10.05 -3.08
CA ILE A 479 -16.24 11.23 -3.95
C ILE A 479 -14.96 12.02 -3.70
N GLU A 480 -14.21 12.25 -4.75
CA GLU A 480 -13.03 13.11 -4.65
C GLU A 480 -13.40 14.56 -4.99
N ASN A 481 -12.74 15.50 -4.32
CA ASN A 481 -12.84 16.93 -4.58
C ASN A 481 -11.56 17.69 -4.23
N ASP A 482 -11.41 18.90 -4.78
CA ASP A 482 -10.23 19.75 -4.67
C ASP A 482 -10.50 21.01 -3.85
N LEU A 483 -9.70 21.31 -2.82
CA LEU A 483 -9.92 22.44 -1.93
C LEU A 483 -8.97 23.63 -2.18
N HIS A 484 -9.58 24.80 -2.25
CA HIS A 484 -8.91 26.11 -2.19
C HIS A 484 -9.59 27.02 -1.15
N LEU A 485 -8.83 27.99 -0.62
CA LEU A 485 -9.35 28.99 0.30
C LEU A 485 -9.65 30.29 -0.43
N SER A 486 -10.86 30.85 -0.25
CA SER A 486 -11.24 32.18 -0.74
C SER A 486 -10.60 33.29 0.12
N ARG A 487 -10.63 34.54 -0.35
CA ARG A 487 -10.09 35.70 0.37
C ARG A 487 -10.72 35.91 1.76
N ASP A 488 -11.98 35.57 1.92
CA ASP A 488 -12.72 35.67 3.19
C ASP A 488 -12.69 34.37 4.00
N GLY A 489 -11.79 33.41 3.67
CA GLY A 489 -11.52 32.21 4.46
C GLY A 489 -12.55 31.09 4.31
N VAL A 490 -13.40 31.13 3.27
CA VAL A 490 -14.34 30.05 2.96
C VAL A 490 -13.66 29.00 2.09
N ILE A 491 -13.85 27.72 2.40
CA ILE A 491 -13.29 26.61 1.60
C ILE A 491 -14.16 26.39 0.37
N MET A 492 -13.59 26.70 -0.79
CA MET A 492 -14.20 26.51 -2.10
C MET A 492 -13.75 25.19 -2.72
N VAL A 493 -14.65 24.50 -3.41
CA VAL A 493 -14.34 23.25 -4.13
C VAL A 493 -14.06 23.57 -5.58
N MET A 494 -12.79 23.49 -5.99
CA MET A 494 -12.32 23.82 -7.33
C MET A 494 -10.94 23.23 -7.59
N HIS A 495 -10.70 22.69 -8.79
CA HIS A 495 -9.40 22.08 -9.11
C HIS A 495 -8.26 23.11 -9.25
N ASN A 496 -8.50 24.16 -10.01
CA ASN A 496 -7.47 25.16 -10.29
C ASN A 496 -7.49 26.29 -9.26
N SER A 497 -6.35 26.91 -8.99
CA SER A 497 -6.27 28.13 -8.19
C SER A 497 -6.93 29.35 -8.84
N THR A 498 -7.27 29.26 -10.15
CA THR A 498 -8.01 30.25 -10.92
C THR A 498 -9.32 29.68 -11.44
N ILE A 499 -10.33 30.52 -11.62
CA ILE A 499 -11.65 30.13 -12.14
C ILE A 499 -11.72 30.10 -13.67
N ASP A 500 -10.68 30.55 -14.38
CA ASP A 500 -10.67 30.82 -15.81
C ASP A 500 -10.95 29.61 -16.69
N ALA A 501 -10.38 28.45 -16.34
CA ALA A 501 -10.51 27.25 -17.16
C ALA A 501 -11.78 26.45 -16.89
N THR A 502 -12.43 26.67 -15.74
CA THR A 502 -13.53 25.81 -15.26
C THR A 502 -14.85 26.54 -15.13
N THR A 503 -14.87 27.86 -15.26
CA THR A 503 -16.07 28.68 -15.12
C THR A 503 -16.25 29.65 -16.29
N ASN A 504 -17.36 30.40 -16.27
CA ASN A 504 -17.60 31.52 -17.18
C ASN A 504 -16.95 32.84 -16.71
N GLY A 505 -16.08 32.82 -15.68
CA GLY A 505 -15.40 33.98 -15.11
C GLY A 505 -13.87 33.92 -15.27
N LYS A 506 -13.22 34.92 -14.69
CA LYS A 506 -11.74 35.02 -14.61
C LYS A 506 -11.32 35.49 -13.22
N GLY A 507 -10.19 35.02 -12.75
CA GLY A 507 -9.58 35.46 -11.49
C GLY A 507 -9.09 34.33 -10.63
N THR A 508 -8.41 34.69 -9.54
CA THR A 508 -7.82 33.74 -8.59
C THR A 508 -8.77 33.50 -7.42
N VAL A 509 -9.03 32.26 -7.03
CA VAL A 509 -9.91 31.91 -5.92
C VAL A 509 -9.50 32.65 -4.63
N ALA A 510 -8.20 32.64 -4.30
CA ALA A 510 -7.69 33.29 -3.09
C ALA A 510 -7.82 34.84 -3.09
N SER A 511 -8.06 35.50 -4.25
CA SER A 511 -8.25 36.95 -4.34
C SER A 511 -9.73 37.38 -4.29
N MET A 512 -10.66 36.42 -4.30
CA MET A 512 -12.10 36.67 -4.37
C MET A 512 -12.79 36.16 -3.10
N THR A 513 -13.80 36.87 -2.64
CA THR A 513 -14.69 36.38 -1.58
C THR A 513 -15.64 35.31 -2.11
N ARG A 514 -16.22 34.51 -1.21
CA ARG A 514 -17.29 33.56 -1.55
C ARG A 514 -18.46 34.22 -2.32
N ALA A 515 -18.85 35.44 -1.92
CA ALA A 515 -19.92 36.18 -2.56
C ALA A 515 -19.55 36.63 -3.99
N GLU A 516 -18.29 36.97 -4.24
CA GLU A 516 -17.79 37.29 -5.58
C GLU A 516 -17.74 36.04 -6.48
N LEU A 517 -17.25 34.91 -5.94
CA LEU A 517 -17.20 33.62 -6.64
C LEU A 517 -18.57 33.08 -7.00
N ALA A 518 -19.59 33.30 -6.14
CA ALA A 518 -20.97 32.87 -6.39
C ALA A 518 -21.66 33.51 -7.63
N LYS A 519 -21.04 34.54 -8.23
CA LYS A 519 -21.51 35.16 -9.48
C LYS A 519 -21.16 34.34 -10.73
N TYR A 520 -20.29 33.34 -10.59
CA TYR A 520 -19.80 32.55 -11.71
C TYR A 520 -20.30 31.10 -11.62
N LEU A 521 -20.44 30.49 -12.80
CA LEU A 521 -20.92 29.12 -12.95
C LEU A 521 -19.81 28.20 -13.49
N VAL A 522 -19.68 27.01 -12.94
CA VAL A 522 -18.84 25.95 -13.49
C VAL A 522 -19.39 25.48 -14.83
N LYS A 523 -18.56 25.43 -15.86
CA LYS A 523 -18.90 25.04 -17.23
C LYS A 523 -17.81 24.17 -17.86
N THR A 524 -17.59 22.99 -17.30
CA THR A 524 -16.52 22.08 -17.74
C THR A 524 -16.99 20.99 -18.68
N ASN A 525 -18.23 20.56 -18.59
CA ASN A 525 -18.80 19.60 -19.53
C ASN A 525 -19.50 20.34 -20.66
N LYS A 526 -18.93 20.27 -21.88
CA LYS A 526 -19.40 20.98 -23.08
C LYS A 526 -20.76 20.46 -23.62
N ASN A 527 -21.20 19.29 -23.18
CA ASN A 527 -22.49 18.70 -23.56
C ASN A 527 -23.66 19.26 -22.75
N LEU A 528 -23.36 20.05 -21.69
CA LEU A 528 -24.38 20.66 -20.85
C LEU A 528 -24.53 22.15 -21.18
N ALA A 529 -25.74 22.58 -21.43
CA ALA A 529 -26.07 23.99 -21.80
C ALA A 529 -25.91 24.93 -20.60
N GLU A 530 -26.37 24.48 -19.43
CA GLU A 530 -26.37 25.28 -18.19
C GLU A 530 -25.14 24.97 -17.35
N GLY A 531 -24.64 25.95 -16.61
CA GLY A 531 -23.56 25.77 -15.65
C GLY A 531 -24.09 25.57 -14.23
N ASP A 532 -23.28 24.99 -13.37
CA ASP A 532 -23.59 24.77 -11.96
C ASP A 532 -22.87 25.81 -11.06
N PRO A 533 -23.44 26.17 -9.90
CA PRO A 533 -22.76 27.04 -8.93
C PRO A 533 -21.41 26.49 -8.48
N ILE A 534 -20.44 27.36 -8.21
CA ILE A 534 -19.18 26.98 -7.54
C ILE A 534 -19.52 26.64 -6.08
N PRO A 535 -19.35 25.39 -5.62
CA PRO A 535 -19.74 25.01 -4.28
C PRO A 535 -18.65 25.30 -3.25
N THR A 536 -19.06 25.35 -2.00
CA THR A 536 -18.19 25.27 -0.82
C THR A 536 -18.05 23.83 -0.34
N LEU A 537 -17.04 23.54 0.49
CA LEU A 537 -16.93 22.24 1.16
C LEU A 537 -18.16 22.00 2.07
N GLU A 538 -18.71 23.06 2.67
CA GLU A 538 -19.93 22.96 3.48
C GLU A 538 -21.15 22.47 2.68
N ASP A 539 -21.28 22.91 1.42
CA ASP A 539 -22.34 22.44 0.53
C ASP A 539 -22.20 20.94 0.22
N TYR A 540 -20.95 20.45 0.05
CA TYR A 540 -20.67 19.03 -0.11
C TYR A 540 -21.05 18.22 1.13
N ILE A 541 -20.62 18.65 2.31
CA ILE A 541 -20.92 17.97 3.57
C ILE A 541 -22.44 17.88 3.77
N LYS A 542 -23.18 18.99 3.58
CA LYS A 542 -24.65 19.00 3.68
C LYS A 542 -25.33 18.04 2.71
N ALA A 543 -24.82 17.92 1.51
CA ALA A 543 -25.40 17.06 0.48
C ALA A 543 -25.11 15.56 0.70
N LEU A 544 -23.96 15.23 1.30
CA LEU A 544 -23.45 13.87 1.40
C LEU A 544 -23.52 13.26 2.82
N LYS A 545 -23.80 14.04 3.87
CA LYS A 545 -23.74 13.59 5.28
C LYS A 545 -24.61 12.35 5.58
N ASP A 546 -25.77 12.23 4.94
CA ASP A 546 -26.74 11.13 5.12
C ASP A 546 -26.56 10.00 4.09
N LYS A 547 -25.47 10.02 3.31
CA LYS A 547 -25.17 9.04 2.30
C LYS A 547 -24.03 8.12 2.76
N ASP A 548 -24.13 6.84 2.36
CA ASP A 548 -23.03 5.87 2.55
C ASP A 548 -21.97 6.09 1.47
N VAL A 549 -21.15 7.14 1.69
CA VAL A 549 -20.05 7.53 0.81
C VAL A 549 -19.00 8.32 1.63
N VAL A 550 -17.72 8.10 1.32
CA VAL A 550 -16.61 8.83 1.94
C VAL A 550 -16.18 9.97 1.03
N LEU A 551 -15.93 11.14 1.60
CA LEU A 551 -15.37 12.28 0.89
C LEU A 551 -13.84 12.20 0.89
N GLN A 552 -13.24 12.05 -0.29
CA GLN A 552 -11.79 12.08 -0.50
C GLN A 552 -11.38 13.48 -0.94
N THR A 553 -10.78 14.25 -0.03
CA THR A 553 -10.50 15.66 -0.24
C THR A 553 -9.03 15.91 -0.55
N GLU A 554 -8.72 16.53 -1.72
CA GLU A 554 -7.37 16.96 -2.04
C GLU A 554 -7.05 18.35 -1.48
N LEU A 555 -6.00 18.43 -0.66
CA LEU A 555 -5.47 19.69 -0.13
C LEU A 555 -4.60 20.37 -1.18
N LYS A 556 -5.21 21.17 -2.08
CA LYS A 556 -4.52 21.85 -3.20
C LYS A 556 -3.77 23.11 -2.75
N SER A 557 -4.43 23.94 -1.93
CA SER A 557 -3.84 25.21 -1.49
C SER A 557 -2.79 24.99 -0.40
N THR A 558 -1.69 25.72 -0.51
CA THR A 558 -0.64 25.78 0.54
C THR A 558 -0.90 26.89 1.57
N ASP A 559 -2.03 27.59 1.49
CA ASP A 559 -2.41 28.60 2.47
C ASP A 559 -2.42 27.99 3.88
N PRO A 560 -1.72 28.58 4.86
CA PRO A 560 -1.65 28.03 6.20
C PRO A 560 -3.02 27.96 6.92
N ASN A 561 -4.00 28.74 6.49
CA ASN A 561 -5.34 28.76 7.08
C ASN A 561 -6.27 27.70 6.51
N LEU A 562 -5.93 27.02 5.40
CA LEU A 562 -6.79 25.98 4.82
C LEU A 562 -7.04 24.84 5.80
N ILE A 563 -6.00 24.29 6.40
CA ILE A 563 -6.11 23.15 7.32
C ILE A 563 -6.91 23.51 8.59
N PRO A 564 -6.64 24.64 9.30
CA PRO A 564 -7.48 25.04 10.42
C PRO A 564 -8.95 25.25 10.05
N ALA A 565 -9.25 25.87 8.91
CA ALA A 565 -10.62 26.05 8.42
C ALA A 565 -11.30 24.71 8.11
N PHE A 566 -10.57 23.77 7.47
CA PHE A 566 -11.02 22.41 7.19
C PHE A 566 -11.38 21.67 8.48
N ILE A 567 -10.48 21.62 9.45
CA ILE A 567 -10.71 20.93 10.74
C ILE A 567 -11.93 21.52 11.47
N LYS A 568 -12.04 22.86 11.50
CA LYS A 568 -13.19 23.54 12.12
C LYS A 568 -14.51 23.11 11.48
N LEU A 569 -14.54 23.07 10.13
CA LEU A 569 -15.77 22.75 9.39
C LEU A 569 -16.15 21.27 9.56
N VAL A 570 -15.19 20.36 9.44
CA VAL A 570 -15.40 18.92 9.58
C VAL A 570 -15.95 18.60 10.99
N LYS A 571 -15.36 19.17 12.05
CA LYS A 571 -15.83 19.03 13.43
C LYS A 571 -17.22 19.65 13.68
N GLN A 572 -17.53 20.76 13.03
CA GLN A 572 -18.84 21.43 13.16
C GLN A 572 -20.00 20.54 12.70
N TYR A 573 -19.72 19.61 11.77
CA TYR A 573 -20.71 18.71 11.17
C TYR A 573 -20.59 17.25 11.62
N ASP A 574 -19.70 16.95 12.60
CA ASP A 574 -19.37 15.57 13.03
C ASP A 574 -19.04 14.68 11.82
N TYR A 575 -18.19 15.20 10.91
CA TYR A 575 -17.91 14.60 9.61
C TYR A 575 -16.52 13.93 9.55
N GLU A 576 -15.81 13.82 10.68
CA GLU A 576 -14.45 13.31 10.79
C GLU A 576 -14.29 11.90 10.24
N ASP A 577 -15.30 11.06 10.44
CA ASP A 577 -15.29 9.68 9.99
C ASP A 577 -15.65 9.53 8.51
N LYS A 578 -16.34 10.50 7.92
CA LYS A 578 -16.76 10.49 6.53
C LYS A 578 -15.83 11.22 5.57
N VAL A 579 -14.66 11.65 6.04
CA VAL A 579 -13.67 12.36 5.22
C VAL A 579 -12.28 11.77 5.37
N ILE A 580 -11.60 11.66 4.24
CA ILE A 580 -10.17 11.34 4.16
C ILE A 580 -9.47 12.41 3.34
N VAL A 581 -8.18 12.63 3.58
CA VAL A 581 -7.41 13.66 2.88
C VAL A 581 -6.35 13.04 1.97
N VAL A 582 -6.15 13.66 0.82
CA VAL A 582 -5.09 13.29 -0.10
C VAL A 582 -4.33 14.53 -0.55
N SER A 583 -3.04 14.39 -0.88
CA SER A 583 -2.25 15.48 -1.45
C SER A 583 -1.02 14.96 -2.17
N PHE A 584 -0.51 15.73 -3.14
CA PHE A 584 0.84 15.56 -3.68
C PHE A 584 1.93 16.07 -2.73
N SER A 585 1.56 16.91 -1.76
CA SER A 585 2.48 17.55 -0.83
C SER A 585 2.59 16.77 0.48
N THR A 586 3.73 16.13 0.71
CA THR A 586 4.05 15.49 1.98
C THR A 586 3.94 16.47 3.15
N ALA A 587 4.38 17.72 2.96
CA ALA A 587 4.29 18.77 3.98
C ALA A 587 2.83 19.10 4.38
N GLN A 588 1.88 19.08 3.44
CA GLN A 588 0.46 19.25 3.74
C GLN A 588 -0.09 18.05 4.52
N LEU A 589 0.30 16.83 4.13
CA LEU A 589 -0.12 15.61 4.82
C LEU A 589 0.46 15.55 6.24
N GLU A 590 1.71 15.91 6.45
CA GLU A 590 2.30 16.01 7.79
C GLU A 590 1.60 17.07 8.64
N ARG A 591 1.28 18.23 8.05
CA ARG A 591 0.61 19.32 8.75
C ARG A 591 -0.79 18.95 9.20
N ILE A 592 -1.61 18.34 8.33
CA ILE A 592 -2.97 17.94 8.70
C ILE A 592 -2.94 16.84 9.76
N ARG A 593 -2.05 15.84 9.62
CA ARG A 593 -1.91 14.77 10.61
C ARG A 593 -1.44 15.25 11.98
N LYS A 594 -0.60 16.28 12.02
CA LYS A 594 -0.20 16.90 13.30
C LYS A 594 -1.36 17.62 13.99
N GLN A 595 -2.28 18.24 13.24
CA GLN A 595 -3.41 19.01 13.78
C GLN A 595 -4.68 18.18 13.99
N MET A 596 -4.81 17.06 13.24
CA MET A 596 -5.93 16.12 13.31
C MET A 596 -5.40 14.68 13.18
N PRO A 597 -4.75 14.12 14.22
CA PRO A 597 -4.02 12.84 14.14
C PRO A 597 -4.90 11.66 13.74
N GLY A 598 -6.19 11.66 14.13
CA GLY A 598 -7.14 10.61 13.80
C GLY A 598 -7.57 10.56 12.34
N ILE A 599 -7.16 11.52 11.47
CA ILE A 599 -7.56 11.53 10.07
C ILE A 599 -6.76 10.52 9.23
N SER A 600 -7.44 9.85 8.32
CA SER A 600 -6.79 9.01 7.31
C SER A 600 -6.27 9.87 6.15
N ALA A 601 -5.08 9.50 5.63
CA ALA A 601 -4.39 10.29 4.61
C ALA A 601 -3.81 9.40 3.50
N GLY A 602 -3.74 9.94 2.28
CA GLY A 602 -3.14 9.29 1.11
C GLY A 602 -2.15 10.19 0.38
N LEU A 603 -1.01 9.64 -0.01
CA LEU A 603 0.00 10.33 -0.82
C LEU A 603 -0.28 10.12 -2.30
N ILE A 604 -0.66 11.21 -2.98
CA ILE A 604 -0.83 11.21 -4.43
C ILE A 604 0.55 11.33 -5.09
N THR A 605 0.80 10.51 -6.10
CA THR A 605 2.02 10.59 -6.89
C THR A 605 1.75 10.43 -8.38
N SER A 606 2.47 11.21 -9.19
CA SER A 606 2.50 11.06 -10.65
C SER A 606 3.61 10.12 -11.14
N ASN A 607 4.37 9.49 -10.22
CA ASN A 607 5.36 8.50 -10.56
C ASN A 607 4.68 7.19 -10.99
N THR A 608 5.29 6.50 -11.96
CA THR A 608 4.84 5.19 -12.42
C THR A 608 5.79 4.11 -11.90
N TYR A 609 5.22 3.03 -11.37
CA TYR A 609 5.96 1.93 -10.75
C TYR A 609 5.58 0.61 -11.40
N SER A 610 6.50 -0.33 -11.48
CA SER A 610 6.24 -1.67 -12.05
C SER A 610 7.15 -2.74 -11.44
N SER A 611 6.79 -4.00 -11.62
CA SER A 611 7.62 -5.14 -11.20
C SER A 611 8.94 -5.28 -11.98
N ALA A 612 9.11 -4.57 -13.09
CA ALA A 612 10.38 -4.55 -13.82
C ALA A 612 11.56 -4.01 -12.98
N ASN A 613 11.27 -3.17 -11.97
CA ASN A 613 12.20 -2.70 -10.95
C ASN A 613 11.59 -2.93 -9.57
N LEU A 614 11.27 -4.17 -9.22
CA LEU A 614 10.42 -4.50 -8.08
C LEU A 614 10.98 -3.99 -6.75
N LYS A 615 12.19 -4.41 -6.36
CA LYS A 615 12.79 -4.00 -5.08
C LYS A 615 12.97 -2.50 -4.94
N PRO A 616 13.53 -1.77 -5.93
CA PRO A 616 13.57 -0.32 -5.90
C PRO A 616 12.19 0.35 -5.84
N SER A 617 11.20 -0.16 -6.58
CA SER A 617 9.84 0.35 -6.53
C SER A 617 9.22 0.20 -5.14
N LEU A 618 9.37 -0.99 -4.52
CA LEU A 618 8.90 -1.26 -3.17
C LEU A 618 9.60 -0.36 -2.14
N ALA A 619 10.94 -0.22 -2.23
CA ALA A 619 11.70 0.63 -1.32
C ALA A 619 11.24 2.09 -1.38
N GLU A 620 11.06 2.66 -2.59
CA GLU A 620 10.59 4.04 -2.77
C GLU A 620 9.15 4.22 -2.25
N ILE A 621 8.24 3.28 -2.56
CA ILE A 621 6.86 3.33 -2.10
C ILE A 621 6.77 3.23 -0.57
N LEU A 622 7.47 2.25 0.03
CA LEU A 622 7.49 2.08 1.48
C LEU A 622 8.10 3.30 2.17
N ASN A 623 9.22 3.83 1.65
CA ASN A 623 9.83 5.03 2.22
C ASN A 623 8.90 6.24 2.19
N SER A 624 8.28 6.52 1.05
CA SER A 624 7.41 7.69 0.88
C SER A 624 6.11 7.59 1.67
N THR A 625 5.51 6.40 1.78
CA THR A 625 4.22 6.21 2.46
C THR A 625 4.39 6.02 3.97
N GLN A 626 5.37 5.21 4.42
CA GLN A 626 5.52 4.87 5.83
C GLN A 626 6.08 6.03 6.67
N SER A 627 7.00 6.82 6.11
CA SER A 627 7.59 7.96 6.81
C SER A 627 6.55 9.02 7.24
N ILE A 628 5.45 9.14 6.52
CA ILE A 628 4.34 10.08 6.80
C ILE A 628 3.03 9.38 7.14
N GLY A 629 3.02 8.04 7.20
CA GLY A 629 1.85 7.25 7.59
C GLY A 629 0.64 7.45 6.67
N THR A 630 0.81 7.20 5.35
CA THR A 630 -0.23 7.38 4.34
C THR A 630 -0.44 6.11 3.53
N VAL A 631 -1.59 6.00 2.85
CA VAL A 631 -1.78 5.02 1.77
C VAL A 631 -1.16 5.51 0.47
N PHE A 632 -1.00 4.60 -0.48
CA PHE A 632 -0.38 4.85 -1.77
C PHE A 632 -1.43 5.17 -2.84
N VAL A 633 -1.39 6.40 -3.40
CA VAL A 633 -2.35 6.91 -4.40
C VAL A 633 -1.60 7.25 -5.70
N PRO A 634 -1.16 6.23 -6.48
CA PRO A 634 -0.36 6.44 -7.68
C PRO A 634 -1.18 6.71 -8.93
N THR A 635 -0.57 7.42 -9.91
CA THR A 635 -1.08 7.42 -11.27
C THR A 635 -0.89 6.03 -11.91
N TYR A 636 -1.72 5.72 -12.92
CA TYR A 636 -1.52 4.57 -13.77
C TYR A 636 -0.89 4.95 -15.11
N GLY A 637 -0.30 3.98 -15.82
CA GLY A 637 0.25 4.15 -17.14
C GLY A 637 0.51 2.81 -17.82
N LYS A 638 0.89 2.83 -19.10
CA LYS A 638 1.21 1.61 -19.84
C LYS A 638 2.38 0.87 -19.16
N GLY A 639 2.12 -0.36 -18.70
CA GLY A 639 3.11 -1.19 -18.00
C GLY A 639 3.41 -0.79 -16.55
N SER A 640 2.61 0.13 -15.96
CA SER A 640 2.69 0.45 -14.54
C SER A 640 1.63 -0.31 -13.73
N LEU A 641 1.86 -0.43 -12.42
CA LEU A 641 0.95 -1.10 -11.49
C LEU A 641 0.48 -2.47 -12.02
N ASP A 642 1.45 -3.28 -12.45
CA ASP A 642 1.16 -4.66 -12.86
C ASP A 642 0.76 -5.52 -11.65
N SER A 643 0.15 -6.67 -11.91
CA SER A 643 -0.41 -7.56 -10.87
C SER A 643 0.64 -8.03 -9.86
N THR A 644 1.90 -8.17 -10.27
CA THR A 644 2.99 -8.56 -9.37
C THR A 644 3.28 -7.45 -8.36
N LEU A 645 3.44 -6.20 -8.80
CA LEU A 645 3.69 -5.08 -7.89
C LEU A 645 2.49 -4.84 -6.95
N ILE A 646 1.26 -4.90 -7.48
CA ILE A 646 0.04 -4.74 -6.66
C ILE A 646 -0.02 -5.80 -5.56
N ARG A 647 0.28 -7.06 -5.88
CA ARG A 647 0.30 -8.17 -4.94
C ARG A 647 1.40 -8.01 -3.87
N GLU A 648 2.62 -7.66 -4.29
CA GLU A 648 3.73 -7.43 -3.37
C GLU A 648 3.45 -6.31 -2.36
N LEU A 649 2.77 -5.24 -2.81
CA LEU A 649 2.31 -4.17 -1.93
C LEU A 649 1.21 -4.65 -0.98
N ALA A 650 0.22 -5.38 -1.49
CA ALA A 650 -0.88 -5.92 -0.68
C ALA A 650 -0.37 -6.86 0.42
N LEU A 651 0.58 -7.76 0.11
CA LEU A 651 1.21 -8.65 1.08
C LEU A 651 2.01 -7.89 2.16
N ARG A 652 2.41 -6.65 1.90
CA ARG A 652 3.05 -5.75 2.86
C ARG A 652 2.05 -4.84 3.60
N GLY A 653 0.76 -5.04 3.40
CA GLY A 653 -0.29 -4.21 4.01
C GLY A 653 -0.41 -2.81 3.39
N VAL A 654 0.17 -2.59 2.21
CA VAL A 654 0.08 -1.32 1.48
C VAL A 654 -1.07 -1.38 0.48
N THR A 655 -2.07 -0.54 0.68
CA THR A 655 -3.23 -0.45 -0.22
C THR A 655 -2.98 0.53 -1.37
N VAL A 656 -3.42 0.16 -2.58
CA VAL A 656 -3.21 0.91 -3.83
C VAL A 656 -4.52 1.52 -4.30
N TRP A 657 -4.55 2.87 -4.43
CA TRP A 657 -5.69 3.68 -4.86
C TRP A 657 -5.32 4.46 -6.12
N THR A 658 -5.48 3.84 -7.30
CA THR A 658 -4.97 4.41 -8.55
C THR A 658 -5.87 5.47 -9.18
N TRP A 659 -5.27 6.47 -9.89
CA TRP A 659 -5.95 7.63 -10.52
C TRP A 659 -5.30 8.02 -11.85
N THR A 660 -5.92 8.73 -12.76
CA THR A 660 -7.34 8.81 -13.04
C THR A 660 -7.65 7.84 -14.18
N VAL A 661 -8.37 6.75 -13.91
CA VAL A 661 -8.59 5.66 -14.89
C VAL A 661 -9.85 5.94 -15.70
N ASN A 662 -9.68 6.55 -16.85
CA ASN A 662 -10.78 7.00 -17.72
C ASN A 662 -11.00 6.13 -18.97
N SER A 663 -10.16 5.12 -19.19
CA SER A 663 -10.40 4.04 -20.15
C SER A 663 -11.23 2.95 -19.50
N GLU A 664 -12.38 2.60 -20.06
CA GLU A 664 -13.24 1.52 -19.54
C GLU A 664 -12.50 0.17 -19.52
N ALA A 665 -11.63 -0.08 -20.50
CA ALA A 665 -10.81 -1.29 -20.56
C ALA A 665 -9.79 -1.35 -19.43
N ASP A 666 -9.10 -0.24 -19.14
CA ASP A 666 -8.17 -0.16 -18.01
C ASP A 666 -8.90 -0.21 -16.67
N PHE A 667 -10.08 0.42 -16.58
CA PHE A 667 -10.93 0.32 -15.40
C PHE A 667 -11.28 -1.14 -15.09
N ALA A 668 -11.77 -1.89 -16.08
CA ALA A 668 -12.10 -3.31 -15.93
C ALA A 668 -10.86 -4.15 -15.55
N ARG A 669 -9.71 -3.88 -16.16
CA ARG A 669 -8.43 -4.56 -15.87
C ARG A 669 -8.00 -4.34 -14.41
N TYR A 670 -8.03 -3.10 -13.93
CA TYR A 670 -7.69 -2.80 -12.53
C TYR A 670 -8.74 -3.32 -11.55
N PHE A 671 -10.01 -3.29 -11.93
CA PHE A 671 -11.09 -3.85 -11.11
C PHE A 671 -10.85 -5.33 -10.80
N VAL A 672 -10.56 -6.15 -11.83
CA VAL A 672 -10.30 -7.59 -11.63
C VAL A 672 -8.91 -7.89 -11.06
N SER A 673 -7.98 -6.93 -11.05
CA SER A 673 -6.68 -7.09 -10.36
C SER A 673 -6.79 -6.97 -8.83
N GLY A 674 -7.96 -6.55 -8.32
CA GLY A 674 -8.20 -6.41 -6.88
C GLY A 674 -7.53 -5.19 -6.24
N VAL A 675 -7.16 -4.14 -7.00
CA VAL A 675 -6.68 -2.87 -6.41
C VAL A 675 -7.68 -2.37 -5.37
N SER A 676 -7.18 -1.69 -4.34
CA SER A 676 -8.03 -1.22 -3.23
C SER A 676 -9.06 -0.20 -3.69
N GLY A 677 -8.70 0.67 -4.65
CA GLY A 677 -9.64 1.60 -5.25
C GLY A 677 -9.18 2.19 -6.57
N ILE A 678 -10.16 2.68 -7.34
CA ILE A 678 -9.98 3.26 -8.67
C ILE A 678 -10.67 4.62 -8.70
N THR A 679 -9.92 5.68 -8.94
CA THR A 679 -10.44 7.03 -9.16
C THR A 679 -10.69 7.23 -10.66
N THR A 680 -11.89 7.67 -11.04
CA THR A 680 -12.32 7.82 -12.43
C THR A 680 -13.27 9.00 -12.63
N ASP A 681 -13.23 9.61 -13.82
CA ASP A 681 -14.21 10.60 -14.29
C ASP A 681 -15.56 9.93 -14.68
N SER A 682 -15.63 8.59 -14.67
CA SER A 682 -16.72 7.80 -15.26
C SER A 682 -17.16 6.66 -14.31
N THR A 683 -17.76 7.01 -13.19
CA THR A 683 -18.22 6.03 -12.17
C THR A 683 -19.22 5.02 -12.73
N GLN A 684 -19.94 5.37 -13.81
CA GLN A 684 -20.85 4.45 -14.52
C GLN A 684 -20.16 3.19 -15.06
N PHE A 685 -18.82 3.15 -15.19
CA PHE A 685 -18.11 1.93 -15.61
C PHE A 685 -18.32 0.76 -14.64
N ALA A 686 -18.43 1.06 -13.34
CA ALA A 686 -18.64 0.04 -12.32
C ALA A 686 -20.12 -0.20 -11.97
N SER A 687 -21.03 0.68 -12.40
CA SER A 687 -22.40 0.73 -11.85
C SER A 687 -23.13 -0.63 -11.84
N LYS A 688 -22.94 -1.43 -12.90
CA LYS A 688 -23.55 -2.76 -13.04
C LYS A 688 -22.65 -3.92 -12.58
N TYR A 689 -21.42 -3.65 -12.12
CA TYR A 689 -20.56 -4.72 -11.63
C TYR A 689 -21.05 -5.19 -10.25
N THR A 690 -20.89 -6.48 -9.98
CA THR A 690 -21.24 -7.03 -8.68
C THR A 690 -20.21 -6.62 -7.64
N LYS A 691 -20.68 -5.91 -6.61
CA LYS A 691 -19.89 -5.44 -5.48
C LYS A 691 -19.57 -6.60 -4.54
N TYR A 692 -20.60 -7.35 -4.13
CA TYR A 692 -20.47 -8.54 -3.28
C TYR A 692 -21.65 -9.51 -3.50
N LEU A 693 -21.47 -10.76 -3.03
CA LEU A 693 -22.54 -11.73 -2.84
C LEU A 693 -22.93 -11.76 -1.37
N THR A 694 -24.20 -12.01 -1.10
CA THR A 694 -24.70 -12.25 0.25
C THR A 694 -25.81 -13.28 0.21
N THR A 695 -26.16 -13.83 1.36
CA THR A 695 -27.38 -14.58 1.60
C THR A 695 -28.29 -13.79 2.50
N ASP A 696 -29.59 -14.12 2.50
CA ASP A 696 -30.58 -13.44 3.34
C ASP A 696 -30.33 -13.63 4.84
N LYS A 697 -29.66 -14.74 5.20
CA LYS A 697 -29.19 -15.06 6.55
C LYS A 697 -27.81 -15.72 6.47
N THR A 698 -27.14 -15.86 7.60
CA THR A 698 -25.89 -16.66 7.74
C THR A 698 -26.09 -17.99 8.43
N GLU A 699 -27.29 -18.21 9.00
CA GLU A 699 -27.66 -19.46 9.69
C GLU A 699 -29.04 -19.90 9.20
N TYR A 700 -29.17 -21.19 8.87
CA TYR A 700 -30.41 -21.80 8.34
C TYR A 700 -30.72 -23.10 9.05
N ASP A 701 -31.99 -23.27 9.44
CA ASP A 701 -32.52 -24.57 9.87
C ASP A 701 -33.23 -25.26 8.68
N LEU A 702 -32.53 -26.20 8.07
CA LEU A 702 -33.05 -26.97 6.92
C LEU A 702 -34.27 -27.81 7.32
N THR A 703 -34.37 -28.25 8.59
CA THR A 703 -35.54 -29.01 9.10
C THR A 703 -36.78 -28.14 9.17
N ALA A 704 -36.62 -26.85 9.43
CA ALA A 704 -37.70 -25.86 9.36
C ALA A 704 -38.07 -25.43 7.93
N GLY A 705 -37.37 -25.96 6.90
CA GLY A 705 -37.59 -25.62 5.49
C GLY A 705 -36.92 -24.32 5.08
N GLU A 706 -35.98 -23.83 5.88
CA GLU A 706 -35.19 -22.62 5.54
C GLU A 706 -34.12 -22.96 4.50
N ILE A 707 -34.13 -22.31 3.35
CA ILE A 707 -33.18 -22.54 2.26
C ILE A 707 -32.50 -21.21 1.87
N PRO A 708 -31.16 -21.19 1.75
CA PRO A 708 -30.45 -19.98 1.37
C PRO A 708 -30.86 -19.40 0.02
N THR A 709 -31.11 -18.08 -0.04
CA THR A 709 -31.22 -17.33 -1.28
C THR A 709 -29.94 -16.52 -1.47
N VAL A 710 -29.26 -16.72 -2.61
CA VAL A 710 -27.99 -16.04 -2.93
C VAL A 710 -28.27 -14.77 -3.76
N THR A 711 -27.89 -13.65 -3.23
CA THR A 711 -28.11 -12.34 -3.83
C THR A 711 -26.82 -11.66 -4.25
N ALA A 712 -26.75 -11.18 -5.50
CA ALA A 712 -25.69 -10.30 -5.99
C ALA A 712 -26.10 -8.84 -5.76
N VAL A 713 -25.21 -8.06 -5.14
CA VAL A 713 -25.42 -6.61 -4.94
C VAL A 713 -24.46 -5.86 -5.85
N THR A 714 -25.00 -5.00 -6.74
CA THR A 714 -24.21 -4.19 -7.66
C THR A 714 -23.73 -2.88 -7.00
N TYR A 715 -22.82 -2.16 -7.65
CA TYR A 715 -22.38 -0.84 -7.20
C TYR A 715 -23.52 0.19 -7.18
N GLU A 716 -24.48 0.09 -8.10
CA GLU A 716 -25.73 0.90 -8.06
C GLU A 716 -26.67 0.53 -6.89
N ARG A 717 -26.27 -0.39 -6.02
CA ARG A 717 -27.07 -0.88 -4.89
C ARG A 717 -28.33 -1.64 -5.30
N LYS A 718 -28.36 -2.16 -6.53
CA LYS A 718 -29.40 -3.08 -7.02
C LYS A 718 -29.04 -4.51 -6.61
N THR A 719 -30.09 -5.29 -6.37
CA THR A 719 -30.00 -6.68 -5.95
C THR A 719 -30.56 -7.58 -7.04
N ASP A 720 -29.84 -8.67 -7.34
CA ASP A 720 -30.27 -9.70 -8.27
C ASP A 720 -30.21 -11.06 -7.56
N ASP A 721 -31.27 -11.88 -7.66
CA ASP A 721 -31.23 -13.28 -7.22
C ASP A 721 -30.35 -14.07 -8.21
N VAL A 722 -29.28 -14.63 -7.69
CA VAL A 722 -28.34 -15.44 -8.45
C VAL A 722 -28.23 -16.89 -7.92
N THR A 723 -29.20 -17.33 -7.12
CA THR A 723 -29.23 -18.67 -6.50
C THR A 723 -28.98 -19.75 -7.53
N ALA A 724 -29.72 -19.75 -8.65
CA ALA A 724 -29.58 -20.73 -9.74
C ALA A 724 -28.24 -20.64 -10.52
N LYS A 725 -27.45 -19.59 -10.31
CA LYS A 725 -26.14 -19.37 -10.95
C LYS A 725 -24.98 -19.51 -9.98
N SER A 726 -25.27 -19.69 -8.70
CA SER A 726 -24.26 -19.83 -7.66
C SER A 726 -23.80 -21.28 -7.53
N GLU A 727 -22.60 -21.45 -7.06
CA GLU A 727 -21.96 -22.72 -6.73
C GLU A 727 -21.73 -22.77 -5.21
N MET A 728 -22.30 -23.79 -4.55
CA MET A 728 -22.09 -24.05 -3.13
C MET A 728 -20.80 -24.88 -2.94
N THR A 729 -19.93 -24.42 -2.07
CA THR A 729 -18.74 -25.18 -1.63
C THR A 729 -18.88 -25.53 -0.17
N VAL A 730 -18.85 -26.82 0.15
CA VAL A 730 -18.89 -27.32 1.53
C VAL A 730 -17.47 -27.25 2.11
N ILE A 731 -17.32 -26.63 3.28
CA ILE A 731 -16.06 -26.46 3.97
C ILE A 731 -15.89 -27.51 5.06
N GLU A 732 -16.96 -27.72 5.86
CA GLU A 732 -16.96 -28.58 7.02
C GLU A 732 -18.36 -29.16 7.24
N THR A 733 -18.44 -30.40 7.75
CA THR A 733 -19.69 -31.04 8.16
C THR A 733 -19.53 -31.71 9.50
N THR A 734 -20.61 -31.75 10.30
CA THR A 734 -20.70 -32.49 11.56
C THR A 734 -21.90 -33.42 11.52
N GLY A 735 -21.89 -34.45 12.36
CA GLY A 735 -22.95 -35.49 12.33
C GLY A 735 -22.88 -36.33 11.06
N ASP A 736 -24.03 -36.77 10.58
CA ASP A 736 -24.20 -37.51 9.33
C ASP A 736 -24.85 -36.65 8.22
N LEU A 737 -24.90 -35.32 8.42
CA LEU A 737 -25.47 -34.35 7.48
C LEU A 737 -24.68 -34.34 6.16
N THR A 738 -25.40 -34.57 5.09
CA THR A 738 -24.90 -34.34 3.73
C THR A 738 -25.77 -33.28 3.07
N VAL A 739 -25.15 -32.26 2.53
CA VAL A 739 -25.81 -31.18 1.76
C VAL A 739 -25.36 -31.20 0.31
N ALA A 740 -26.29 -30.94 -0.59
CA ALA A 740 -26.03 -30.82 -2.03
C ALA A 740 -26.82 -29.65 -2.61
N GLN A 741 -26.37 -29.15 -3.75
CA GLN A 741 -27.05 -28.07 -4.47
C GLN A 741 -27.65 -28.64 -5.77
N ASP A 742 -28.92 -28.40 -6.01
CA ASP A 742 -29.55 -28.69 -7.29
C ASP A 742 -28.95 -27.84 -8.40
N PRO A 743 -28.36 -28.43 -9.45
CA PRO A 743 -27.63 -27.66 -10.45
C PRO A 743 -28.52 -26.83 -11.39
N ALA A 744 -29.83 -27.05 -11.41
CA ALA A 744 -30.77 -26.32 -12.26
C ALA A 744 -31.39 -25.13 -11.54
N THR A 745 -31.70 -25.28 -10.26
CA THR A 745 -32.40 -24.30 -9.44
C THR A 745 -31.50 -23.58 -8.46
N GLY A 746 -30.34 -24.16 -8.13
CA GLY A 746 -29.45 -23.69 -7.08
C GLY A 746 -29.95 -24.00 -5.67
N ALA A 747 -31.09 -24.65 -5.51
CA ALA A 747 -31.66 -24.95 -4.21
C ALA A 747 -30.81 -25.97 -3.43
N VAL A 748 -30.66 -25.73 -2.13
CA VAL A 748 -29.95 -26.66 -1.25
C VAL A 748 -30.87 -27.80 -0.86
N THR A 749 -30.37 -29.02 -0.96
CA THR A 749 -31.02 -30.26 -0.51
C THR A 749 -30.11 -30.92 0.53
N TYR A 750 -30.70 -31.74 1.40
CA TYR A 750 -29.96 -32.41 2.46
C TYR A 750 -30.48 -33.78 2.80
N THR A 751 -29.61 -34.59 3.44
CA THR A 751 -29.97 -35.86 4.10
C THR A 751 -29.16 -35.94 5.40
N GLY A 752 -29.71 -36.72 6.39
CA GLY A 752 -29.06 -36.85 7.70
C GLY A 752 -29.28 -35.64 8.63
N THR A 753 -28.53 -35.63 9.73
CA THR A 753 -28.62 -34.63 10.81
C THR A 753 -27.24 -34.12 11.19
N GLY A 754 -27.17 -32.88 11.66
CA GLY A 754 -25.92 -32.23 12.03
C GLY A 754 -25.83 -30.78 11.50
N SER A 755 -24.60 -30.30 11.24
CA SER A 755 -24.38 -29.00 10.65
C SER A 755 -23.38 -29.05 9.49
N ALA A 756 -23.53 -28.12 8.52
CA ALA A 756 -22.57 -27.91 7.45
C ALA A 756 -22.23 -26.42 7.37
N LYS A 757 -20.94 -26.11 7.21
CA LYS A 757 -20.45 -24.76 6.91
C LYS A 757 -20.13 -24.66 5.43
N VAL A 758 -20.74 -23.72 4.74
CA VAL A 758 -20.65 -23.58 3.28
C VAL A 758 -20.39 -22.13 2.89
N ILE A 759 -19.87 -21.92 1.68
CA ILE A 759 -19.84 -20.63 0.99
C ILE A 759 -20.53 -20.78 -0.38
N PHE A 760 -21.11 -19.70 -0.85
CA PHE A 760 -21.66 -19.62 -2.21
C PHE A 760 -20.78 -18.71 -3.05
N SER A 761 -20.48 -19.11 -4.30
CA SER A 761 -19.72 -18.30 -5.25
C SER A 761 -20.45 -18.19 -6.58
N ALA A 762 -20.23 -17.09 -7.30
CA ALA A 762 -20.73 -16.92 -8.67
C ALA A 762 -19.73 -16.16 -9.54
N GLU A 763 -19.71 -16.50 -10.85
CA GLU A 763 -18.86 -15.85 -11.84
C GLU A 763 -19.61 -14.66 -12.47
N PHE A 764 -18.89 -13.56 -12.63
CA PHE A 764 -19.36 -12.31 -13.24
C PHE A 764 -18.38 -11.85 -14.32
N ASN A 765 -18.75 -10.82 -15.06
CA ASN A 765 -17.96 -10.30 -16.16
C ASN A 765 -17.83 -8.77 -16.07
N ALA A 766 -16.59 -8.27 -16.14
CA ALA A 766 -16.27 -6.86 -16.25
C ALA A 766 -15.65 -6.62 -17.63
N ARG A 767 -16.46 -6.30 -18.64
CA ARG A 767 -16.01 -6.02 -19.99
C ARG A 767 -15.12 -7.13 -20.58
N GLY A 768 -15.55 -8.38 -20.49
CA GLY A 768 -14.79 -9.56 -20.97
C GLY A 768 -13.80 -10.13 -19.95
N ASN A 769 -13.49 -9.42 -18.85
CA ASN A 769 -12.67 -9.94 -17.78
C ASN A 769 -13.55 -10.67 -16.76
N LYS A 770 -13.33 -11.96 -16.60
CA LYS A 770 -14.06 -12.78 -15.62
C LYS A 770 -13.55 -12.54 -14.22
N TYR A 771 -14.45 -12.54 -13.24
CA TYR A 771 -14.15 -12.52 -11.82
C TYR A 771 -15.21 -13.27 -11.04
N ARG A 772 -14.87 -13.77 -9.85
CA ARG A 772 -15.82 -14.43 -8.94
C ARG A 772 -16.03 -13.57 -7.70
N LYS A 773 -17.25 -13.60 -7.19
CA LYS A 773 -17.58 -13.12 -5.85
C LYS A 773 -18.00 -14.30 -5.00
N VAL A 774 -17.82 -14.16 -3.68
CA VAL A 774 -18.14 -15.19 -2.69
C VAL A 774 -18.99 -14.59 -1.58
N SER A 775 -19.90 -15.39 -1.01
CA SER A 775 -20.70 -15.03 0.16
C SER A 775 -19.84 -15.02 1.44
N GLU A 776 -20.41 -14.59 2.54
CA GLU A 776 -19.93 -14.92 3.88
C GLU A 776 -20.08 -16.43 4.14
N LEU A 777 -19.43 -16.91 5.21
CA LEU A 777 -19.61 -18.29 5.65
C LEU A 777 -21.05 -18.47 6.16
N VAL A 778 -21.71 -19.51 5.68
CA VAL A 778 -23.09 -19.85 5.99
C VAL A 778 -23.12 -21.19 6.76
N THR A 779 -23.90 -21.24 7.83
CA THR A 779 -24.15 -22.46 8.60
C THR A 779 -25.52 -23.02 8.26
N LEU A 780 -25.54 -24.27 7.84
CA LEU A 780 -26.77 -25.05 7.55
C LEU A 780 -26.91 -26.09 8.62
N THR A 781 -28.04 -26.17 9.33
CA THR A 781 -28.29 -27.12 10.38
C THR A 781 -29.52 -27.98 10.05
N ALA A 782 -29.41 -29.28 10.26
CA ALA A 782 -30.56 -30.19 10.21
C ALA A 782 -30.69 -30.93 11.54
N ASN A 783 -31.75 -30.66 12.25
CA ASN A 783 -32.02 -31.22 13.54
C ASN A 783 -32.73 -32.60 13.42
N ALA A 784 -32.54 -33.50 14.39
CA ALA A 784 -33.35 -34.71 14.46
C ALA A 784 -34.83 -34.30 14.58
N PRO A 785 -35.76 -35.01 13.92
CA PRO A 785 -37.19 -34.73 14.11
C PRO A 785 -37.52 -34.75 15.60
N ASP A 786 -38.18 -33.73 16.10
CA ASP A 786 -38.64 -33.74 17.48
C ASP A 786 -39.62 -34.94 17.70
N THR A 787 -39.05 -36.04 18.17
CA THR A 787 -39.86 -37.16 18.62
C THR A 787 -40.50 -36.72 19.92
N GLY A 788 -41.54 -35.90 19.76
CA GLY A 788 -42.35 -35.45 20.88
C GLY A 788 -42.63 -36.66 21.82
N THR A 789 -42.24 -36.54 23.07
CA THR A 789 -42.57 -37.49 24.13
C THR A 789 -44.02 -37.90 23.96
N ALA A 790 -44.22 -39.19 23.62
CA ALA A 790 -45.55 -39.75 23.51
C ALA A 790 -46.29 -39.45 24.82
N VAL A 791 -47.27 -38.59 24.75
CA VAL A 791 -48.19 -38.36 25.83
C VAL A 791 -49.01 -39.65 25.95
N GLU A 792 -48.79 -40.43 27.04
CA GLU A 792 -49.65 -41.53 27.35
C GLU A 792 -51.13 -41.07 27.35
N PRO A 793 -52.08 -41.83 26.74
CA PRO A 793 -53.45 -41.43 26.70
C PRO A 793 -54.04 -41.44 28.12
N ALA A 794 -54.32 -40.27 28.65
CA ALA A 794 -55.07 -40.12 29.90
C ALA A 794 -56.49 -40.75 29.73
N THR A 795 -56.77 -41.71 30.60
CA THR A 795 -58.11 -42.31 30.75
C THR A 795 -59.17 -41.33 31.15
N ASP A 796 -60.24 -41.25 30.38
CA ASP A 796 -61.42 -40.40 30.61
C ASP A 796 -62.02 -40.57 32.02
N PRO A 797 -62.49 -39.51 32.63
CA PRO A 797 -63.68 -39.51 33.46
C PRO A 797 -64.78 -38.60 32.87
N ALA A 798 -66.00 -39.12 33.00
CA ALA A 798 -67.25 -38.65 32.42
C ALA A 798 -67.73 -37.26 32.84
N PRO A 799 -68.79 -36.72 32.25
CA PRO A 799 -68.97 -35.31 31.92
C PRO A 799 -69.76 -34.52 33.02
N ALA A 800 -69.44 -33.23 33.15
CA ALA A 800 -70.30 -32.28 33.89
C ALA A 800 -70.33 -30.90 33.21
N LYS A 801 -71.49 -30.59 32.72
CA LYS A 801 -72.26 -29.37 32.56
C LYS A 801 -71.56 -27.97 32.43
N LYS A 802 -71.80 -27.42 31.25
CA LYS A 802 -72.17 -26.04 30.86
C LYS A 802 -71.72 -24.81 31.71
N GLY A 803 -71.03 -23.92 31.05
CA GLY A 803 -70.93 -22.52 31.39
C GLY A 803 -70.23 -21.72 30.28
N CYS A 804 -71.02 -20.91 29.51
CA CYS A 804 -70.52 -19.98 28.53
C CYS A 804 -69.71 -18.83 29.17
N SER A 805 -68.55 -18.54 28.67
CA SER A 805 -68.11 -17.15 28.51
C SER A 805 -66.93 -17.11 27.49
N SER A 806 -67.10 -16.20 26.53
CA SER A 806 -66.20 -15.84 25.46
C SER A 806 -64.95 -15.12 25.96
N SER A 807 -63.81 -15.51 25.48
CA SER A 807 -62.68 -14.57 25.34
C SER A 807 -61.79 -14.99 24.19
N LEU A 808 -61.64 -14.11 23.21
CA LEU A 808 -60.72 -14.20 22.12
C LEU A 808 -59.26 -14.18 22.63
N SER A 809 -58.45 -15.09 22.20
CA SER A 809 -57.02 -14.96 22.31
C SER A 809 -56.46 -14.61 20.95
N ALA A 810 -55.70 -13.51 20.94
CA ALA A 810 -55.05 -12.93 19.76
C ALA A 810 -53.82 -13.69 19.39
N VAL A 811 -53.67 -13.95 18.10
CA VAL A 811 -52.49 -14.40 17.44
C VAL A 811 -51.55 -13.22 17.25
N SER A 812 -50.34 -13.28 17.76
CA SER A 812 -49.29 -12.26 17.59
C SER A 812 -48.57 -12.51 16.29
N VAL A 813 -48.76 -11.64 15.32
CA VAL A 813 -47.91 -11.49 14.13
C VAL A 813 -46.94 -10.36 14.44
N LEU A 814 -45.65 -10.65 14.45
CA LEU A 814 -44.62 -9.62 14.49
C LEU A 814 -44.35 -9.12 13.07
N ALA A 815 -44.74 -7.90 12.79
CA ALA A 815 -44.35 -7.17 11.61
C ALA A 815 -43.36 -6.06 12.03
N ALA A 816 -42.25 -5.96 11.35
CA ALA A 816 -41.27 -4.92 11.48
C ALA A 816 -41.85 -3.56 11.07
N VAL A 817 -41.69 -2.53 11.88
CA VAL A 817 -42.07 -1.15 11.56
C VAL A 817 -40.84 -0.25 11.66
N LEU A 818 -40.62 0.44 10.56
CA LEU A 818 -39.73 1.60 10.40
C LEU A 818 -40.07 2.73 11.39
N LEU A 819 -39.05 3.33 11.96
CA LEU A 819 -39.17 4.57 12.75
C LEU A 819 -39.36 5.79 11.87
N THR A 820 -40.32 6.62 12.26
CA THR A 820 -40.30 8.07 12.03
C THR A 820 -40.50 8.75 13.38
N GLY A 821 -39.56 9.65 13.71
CA GLY A 821 -39.54 10.37 14.97
C GLY A 821 -40.52 11.57 15.05
N ALA A 822 -40.80 11.99 16.24
CA ALA A 822 -41.14 13.37 16.52
C ALA A 822 -40.72 13.74 17.95
N VAL A 823 -40.06 14.86 18.02
CA VAL A 823 -39.52 15.56 19.19
C VAL A 823 -40.66 16.20 19.97
N THR A 824 -40.61 16.18 21.32
CA THR A 824 -41.16 17.26 22.13
C THR A 824 -40.23 17.55 23.33
N ALA A 825 -39.85 18.79 23.40
CA ALA A 825 -39.02 19.40 24.44
C ALA A 825 -39.78 19.60 25.74
N ALA A 826 -39.11 19.46 26.88
CA ALA A 826 -39.49 20.11 28.12
C ALA A 826 -38.26 20.75 28.78
N VAL A 827 -38.31 22.03 28.90
CA VAL A 827 -37.36 22.93 29.57
C VAL A 827 -37.53 22.81 31.09
N SER A 828 -36.43 22.71 31.85
CA SER A 828 -36.42 23.16 33.24
C SER A 828 -35.05 23.80 33.56
N LYS A 829 -35.11 25.07 33.92
CA LYS A 829 -34.05 25.91 34.47
C LYS A 829 -33.76 25.54 35.93
N LYS A 830 -32.50 25.56 36.37
CA LYS A 830 -32.00 26.37 37.51
C LYS A 830 -30.50 26.21 37.77
N ARG A 831 -29.84 27.33 37.64
CA ARG A 831 -28.83 27.97 38.52
C ARG A 831 -27.96 27.08 39.44
N ARG A 832 -26.67 27.09 39.31
CA ARG A 832 -25.69 28.16 39.68
C ARG A 832 -24.41 28.01 38.84
#